data_61b46ce06af552be8bbe60cecb727889
#
_entry.id   61b46ce06af552be8bbe60cecb727889
#
_cell.length_a   1.000
_cell.length_b   1.000
_cell.length_c   1.000
_cell.angle_alpha   90.00
_cell.angle_beta   90.00
_cell.angle_gamma   90.00
#
_symmetry.space_group_name_H-M   'P 1'
#
loop_
_entity.id
_entity.type
_entity.pdbx_description
1 polymer ?
#
loop_
_entity_poly.entity_id
_entity_poly.type
_entity_poly.pdbx_seq_one_letter_code
_entity_poly.pdbx_strand_id
1 'polypeptide(L)'
;MDEKFSYQDIYNAYRKLKNYYYYDTNTLSIRYQICEFESKMGINAKTTEEELISKLKSSFEPLYNLLNSKEPLAMFDSLGKIGYKILPKETSCQVKQGNYNYISNEFASDPVVIEKCNFIIDAPIEILLISVLWVEYVGVNLSSYIKRENYAYQLNATRDIEDRLCINNGLNMFKPYYIGYQNWRDNALKEANRLLDSGNDVSILSLDIKRYFYSARISLNQMMNIYWDAKLYDRTPQVCLLNELLHKIHQLYSVSLNRMLDSPITEAEQGNGEYLLPVGLPSSGVLGNLLLVEFDENVWEKICPVYYGRYVDDMLFVFANRYVSKDDDDPVTEFVRAYFCETGMLRYKTDSEAFEIIMPKWNASCLEIQKEKVVLEHFLSNGSHAAIDIFLKDLAKQRSEFRFLPDEDYISDEFDKEAYKLFYSDSSQKFRNIQSLKADKFGASKYLAKRIFLAKLAGLDEIDKLKDESKKTGYQLLNFFKGKTALDMYSLWDKVATYYILNNDIAFLSKFYYSIQKEIKQLTLSEKCCVDLDELKENLLELLNHSLAMPLALCPNHIEKEKKYFKKIALKTRLRDEAVKFRHANMFKHNYIGLQGINYTACLFDDNSSLFGNSVKSNQFEVHDAICFLSPVFIHFEELNLIDIHDKIMTLVSDGDSESVKSSMDVDLMEIQNRFIRINTKWQKLLKEDKKEDSSWINCFVETHIDASNTEQYVSLSDEKIDQYQVDKRIAIANKQVFEQEYMHVVKRKSGIVNSSRRKALCMIINDAYKEQADMLIMPELTVPFCWLGFLASQVIHTKMAIVTGMEYVVGDRNYILNTVATILPIQTKYGTTCTIHLRIKNFYSPKEKILLEGYHYNIPKIDAPQYTLFHWRKAYFSVYNCFELADIRSRGLFQSKADFLIAVEYNKDIHYFSDVTGSWARDIHSFIVQVNTS
;
A
#
# COMPACT_ATOMS: atom_id res chain seq x y z
N MET A 1 -15.82 -24.02 31.90
CA MET A 1 -16.08 -24.15 30.47
C MET A 1 -14.72 -24.01 29.80
N ASP A 2 -14.37 -24.94 28.97
CA ASP A 2 -13.12 -24.81 28.23
C ASP A 2 -13.30 -23.64 27.23
N GLU A 3 -12.49 -22.63 27.36
CA GLU A 3 -12.47 -21.43 26.51
C GLU A 3 -12.10 -21.87 25.08
N LYS A 4 -12.99 -21.61 24.09
CA LYS A 4 -12.72 -21.97 22.68
C LYS A 4 -11.82 -20.93 22.00
N PHE A 5 -12.07 -19.64 22.27
CA PHE A 5 -11.34 -18.52 21.71
C PHE A 5 -10.97 -17.51 22.79
N SER A 6 -9.74 -17.04 22.75
CA SER A 6 -9.25 -16.01 23.66
C SER A 6 -9.50 -14.60 23.10
N TYR A 7 -9.38 -13.58 23.95
CA TYR A 7 -9.36 -12.20 23.51
C TYR A 7 -8.15 -11.90 22.61
N GLN A 8 -7.06 -12.64 22.75
CA GLN A 8 -5.87 -12.49 21.92
C GLN A 8 -6.14 -12.94 20.46
N ASP A 9 -6.87 -14.03 20.27
CA ASP A 9 -7.29 -14.49 18.94
C ASP A 9 -8.13 -13.43 18.25
N ILE A 10 -9.12 -12.86 18.96
CA ILE A 10 -9.98 -11.79 18.42
C ILE A 10 -9.18 -10.54 18.10
N TYR A 11 -8.25 -10.16 18.95
CA TYR A 11 -7.39 -9.01 18.73
C TYR A 11 -6.46 -9.19 17.53
N ASN A 12 -5.86 -10.37 17.38
CA ASN A 12 -5.03 -10.69 16.23
C ASN A 12 -5.83 -10.67 14.94
N ALA A 13 -7.03 -11.23 14.95
CA ALA A 13 -7.97 -11.17 13.82
C ALA A 13 -8.35 -9.72 13.48
N TYR A 14 -8.59 -8.88 14.48
CA TYR A 14 -8.90 -7.46 14.30
C TYR A 14 -7.76 -6.69 13.60
N ARG A 15 -6.51 -6.92 14.00
CA ARG A 15 -5.34 -6.30 13.35
C ARG A 15 -5.23 -6.70 11.88
N LYS A 16 -5.47 -7.97 11.57
CA LYS A 16 -5.47 -8.48 10.18
C LYS A 16 -6.64 -7.92 9.37
N LEU A 17 -7.82 -7.79 9.97
CA LEU A 17 -9.00 -7.17 9.36
C LEU A 17 -8.70 -5.73 8.94
N LYS A 18 -8.12 -4.92 9.84
CA LYS A 18 -7.73 -3.54 9.54
C LYS A 18 -6.81 -3.48 8.32
N ASN A 19 -5.79 -4.32 8.28
CA ASN A 19 -4.85 -4.35 7.17
C ASN A 19 -5.49 -4.81 5.85
N TYR A 20 -6.44 -5.74 5.90
CA TYR A 20 -7.13 -6.25 4.71
C TYR A 20 -7.91 -5.15 3.98
N TYR A 21 -8.66 -4.33 4.72
CA TYR A 21 -9.50 -3.27 4.13
C TYR A 21 -8.77 -1.95 3.86
N TYR A 22 -7.52 -1.82 4.25
CA TYR A 22 -6.81 -0.55 4.16
C TYR A 22 -6.59 -0.06 2.73
N TYR A 23 -6.24 -0.96 1.82
CA TYR A 23 -5.81 -0.60 0.46
C TYR A 23 -6.92 -0.66 -0.60
N ASP A 24 -8.08 -1.19 -0.27
CA ASP A 24 -9.18 -1.34 -1.21
C ASP A 24 -10.13 -0.15 -1.15
N THR A 25 -10.18 0.62 -2.24
CA THR A 25 -11.07 1.78 -2.36
C THR A 25 -12.53 1.40 -2.55
N ASN A 26 -12.84 0.17 -3.02
CA ASN A 26 -14.22 -0.30 -3.14
C ASN A 26 -14.83 -0.59 -1.76
N THR A 27 -14.00 -0.88 -0.77
CA THR A 27 -14.41 -1.14 0.62
C THR A 27 -14.15 0.05 1.56
N LEU A 28 -14.08 1.28 1.03
CA LEU A 28 -13.87 2.49 1.82
C LEU A 28 -14.93 2.68 2.92
N SER A 29 -16.17 2.24 2.68
CA SER A 29 -17.24 2.23 3.69
C SER A 29 -16.91 1.33 4.88
N ILE A 30 -16.36 0.13 4.64
CA ILE A 30 -15.91 -0.78 5.71
C ILE A 30 -14.73 -0.17 6.47
N ARG A 31 -13.80 0.46 5.76
CA ARG A 31 -12.70 1.20 6.39
C ARG A 31 -13.21 2.31 7.31
N TYR A 32 -14.24 3.04 6.89
CA TYR A 32 -14.91 4.03 7.74
C TYR A 32 -15.59 3.38 8.96
N GLN A 33 -16.24 2.24 8.79
CA GLN A 33 -16.85 1.49 9.91
C GLN A 33 -15.79 1.10 10.98
N ILE A 34 -14.58 0.69 10.54
CA ILE A 34 -13.46 0.44 11.46
C ILE A 34 -13.09 1.73 12.21
N CYS A 35 -13.00 2.86 11.51
CA CYS A 35 -12.71 4.15 12.13
C CYS A 35 -13.80 4.56 13.13
N GLU A 36 -15.06 4.31 12.80
CA GLU A 36 -16.18 4.56 13.69
C GLU A 36 -16.19 3.65 14.91
N PHE A 37 -15.88 2.37 14.73
CA PHE A 37 -15.73 1.40 15.82
C PHE A 37 -14.66 1.88 16.82
N GLU A 38 -13.48 2.29 16.34
CA GLU A 38 -12.42 2.85 17.20
C GLU A 38 -12.83 4.17 17.87
N SER A 39 -13.54 5.03 17.18
CA SER A 39 -14.04 6.29 17.74
C SER A 39 -15.04 6.06 18.89
N LYS A 40 -15.89 5.04 18.78
CA LYS A 40 -16.84 4.66 19.84
C LYS A 40 -16.15 4.19 21.13
N MET A 41 -14.94 3.65 21.04
CA MET A 41 -14.15 3.29 22.22
C MET A 41 -13.70 4.52 23.03
N GLY A 42 -13.79 5.74 22.48
CA GLY A 42 -13.34 6.96 23.13
C GLY A 42 -11.85 6.99 23.40
N ILE A 43 -11.06 6.40 22.51
CA ILE A 43 -9.59 6.41 22.57
C ILE A 43 -9.11 7.79 22.12
N ASN A 44 -8.24 8.41 22.92
CA ASN A 44 -7.67 9.72 22.64
C ASN A 44 -6.22 9.81 23.15
N ALA A 45 -5.57 10.95 22.93
CA ALA A 45 -4.18 11.19 23.32
C ALA A 45 -3.87 10.98 24.82
N LYS A 46 -4.87 11.11 25.70
CA LYS A 46 -4.73 10.96 27.14
C LYS A 46 -5.03 9.54 27.64
N THR A 47 -5.47 8.66 26.75
CA THR A 47 -5.81 7.27 27.11
C THR A 47 -4.55 6.52 27.53
N THR A 48 -4.52 6.00 28.74
CA THR A 48 -3.41 5.17 29.23
C THR A 48 -3.42 3.79 28.56
N GLU A 49 -2.28 3.09 28.62
CA GLU A 49 -2.18 1.72 28.06
C GLU A 49 -3.20 0.76 28.70
N GLU A 50 -3.43 0.90 30.01
CA GLU A 50 -4.37 0.05 30.76
C GLU A 50 -5.83 0.34 30.37
N GLU A 51 -6.19 1.63 30.22
CA GLU A 51 -7.50 2.03 29.71
C GLU A 51 -7.72 1.55 28.28
N LEU A 52 -6.71 1.62 27.42
CA LEU A 52 -6.78 1.18 26.04
C LEU A 52 -7.09 -0.32 25.94
N ILE A 53 -6.36 -1.14 26.72
CA ILE A 53 -6.59 -2.59 26.77
C ILE A 53 -7.99 -2.89 27.32
N SER A 54 -8.41 -2.18 28.37
CA SER A 54 -9.74 -2.36 28.94
C SER A 54 -10.86 -2.00 27.96
N LYS A 55 -10.71 -0.90 27.20
CA LYS A 55 -11.67 -0.47 26.18
C LYS A 55 -11.76 -1.45 25.01
N LEU A 56 -10.63 -1.97 24.52
CA LEU A 56 -10.61 -3.00 23.46
C LEU A 56 -11.26 -4.29 23.93
N LYS A 57 -10.95 -4.75 25.16
CA LYS A 57 -11.58 -5.93 25.74
C LYS A 57 -13.10 -5.77 25.83
N SER A 58 -13.56 -4.65 26.33
CA SER A 58 -14.99 -4.33 26.41
C SER A 58 -15.67 -4.30 25.04
N SER A 59 -15.01 -3.77 24.03
CA SER A 59 -15.55 -3.70 22.65
C SER A 59 -15.63 -5.07 21.99
N PHE A 60 -14.73 -5.99 22.31
CA PHE A 60 -14.77 -7.36 21.79
C PHE A 60 -15.61 -8.33 22.62
N GLU A 61 -16.09 -7.92 23.79
CA GLU A 61 -16.86 -8.77 24.71
C GLU A 61 -18.09 -9.42 24.04
N PRO A 62 -18.90 -8.74 23.20
CA PRO A 62 -20.02 -9.38 22.52
C PRO A 62 -19.59 -10.57 21.65
N LEU A 63 -18.54 -10.40 20.86
CA LEU A 63 -18.00 -11.47 20.02
C LEU A 63 -17.37 -12.59 20.86
N TYR A 64 -16.59 -12.24 21.88
CA TYR A 64 -15.99 -13.21 22.80
C TYR A 64 -17.05 -14.08 23.46
N ASN A 65 -18.14 -13.50 23.99
CA ASN A 65 -19.25 -14.22 24.61
C ASN A 65 -19.94 -15.13 23.59
N LEU A 66 -20.17 -14.69 22.37
CA LEU A 66 -20.76 -15.53 21.32
C LEU A 66 -19.87 -16.72 20.99
N LEU A 67 -18.57 -16.51 20.76
CA LEU A 67 -17.62 -17.56 20.38
C LEU A 67 -17.46 -18.64 21.47
N ASN A 68 -17.62 -18.27 22.74
CA ASN A 68 -17.49 -19.16 23.90
C ASN A 68 -18.84 -19.64 24.46
N SER A 69 -19.96 -19.25 23.81
CA SER A 69 -21.30 -19.67 24.19
C SER A 69 -21.57 -21.14 23.91
N LYS A 70 -22.61 -21.67 24.59
CA LYS A 70 -23.21 -22.99 24.29
C LYS A 70 -24.17 -22.91 23.10
N GLU A 71 -24.79 -21.75 22.90
CA GLU A 71 -25.77 -21.47 21.83
C GLU A 71 -25.35 -20.27 20.96
N PRO A 72 -24.23 -20.35 20.21
CA PRO A 72 -23.68 -19.22 19.49
C PRO A 72 -24.62 -18.70 18.39
N LEU A 73 -25.36 -19.56 17.70
CA LEU A 73 -26.30 -19.17 16.67
C LEU A 73 -27.48 -18.36 17.20
N ALA A 74 -27.94 -18.66 18.45
CA ALA A 74 -29.00 -17.87 19.10
C ALA A 74 -28.53 -16.45 19.46
N MET A 75 -27.25 -16.29 19.74
CA MET A 75 -26.65 -14.97 20.03
C MET A 75 -26.23 -14.19 18.77
N PHE A 76 -26.18 -14.85 17.62
CA PHE A 76 -25.61 -14.24 16.40
C PHE A 76 -26.34 -12.94 15.99
N ASP A 77 -27.68 -12.95 16.06
CA ASP A 77 -28.49 -11.80 15.65
C ASP A 77 -28.29 -10.59 16.57
N SER A 78 -27.75 -10.78 17.79
CA SER A 78 -27.38 -9.68 18.69
C SER A 78 -26.18 -8.87 18.25
N LEU A 79 -25.33 -9.40 17.38
CA LEU A 79 -24.18 -8.68 16.83
C LEU A 79 -24.60 -7.62 15.79
N GLY A 80 -25.79 -7.75 15.20
CA GLY A 80 -26.33 -6.80 14.23
C GLY A 80 -26.77 -7.45 12.92
N LYS A 81 -27.19 -6.62 11.98
CA LYS A 81 -27.72 -7.07 10.68
C LYS A 81 -26.62 -7.15 9.62
N ILE A 82 -26.77 -8.13 8.73
CA ILE A 82 -25.97 -8.24 7.50
C ILE A 82 -26.80 -7.68 6.35
N GLY A 83 -26.21 -6.75 5.63
CA GLY A 83 -26.74 -6.13 4.44
C GLY A 83 -25.70 -6.05 3.34
N TYR A 84 -25.89 -5.08 2.45
CA TYR A 84 -24.96 -4.81 1.34
C TYR A 84 -24.92 -3.31 1.04
N LYS A 85 -23.84 -2.87 0.41
CA LYS A 85 -23.71 -1.55 -0.23
C LYS A 85 -23.70 -1.74 -1.74
N ILE A 86 -24.52 -0.96 -2.45
CA ILE A 86 -24.64 -1.03 -3.91
C ILE A 86 -23.65 -0.04 -4.54
N LEU A 87 -22.82 -0.53 -5.47
CA LEU A 87 -21.90 0.30 -6.26
C LEU A 87 -22.02 -0.02 -7.74
N PRO A 88 -21.88 0.97 -8.65
CA PRO A 88 -21.94 0.75 -10.09
C PRO A 88 -20.82 -0.19 -10.56
N LYS A 89 -21.15 -1.11 -11.46
CA LYS A 89 -20.17 -1.97 -12.14
C LYS A 89 -20.06 -1.64 -13.62
N GLU A 90 -21.20 -1.49 -14.30
CA GLU A 90 -21.27 -1.14 -15.71
C GLU A 90 -22.26 0.01 -15.88
N THR A 91 -21.86 1.00 -16.66
CA THR A 91 -22.68 2.18 -16.95
C THR A 91 -22.76 2.41 -18.45
N SER A 92 -23.85 3.03 -18.92
CA SER A 92 -24.01 3.46 -20.30
C SER A 92 -24.49 4.92 -20.37
N CYS A 93 -24.49 5.49 -21.56
CA CYS A 93 -25.09 6.78 -21.84
C CYS A 93 -26.34 6.58 -22.71
N GLN A 94 -27.33 7.45 -22.58
CA GLN A 94 -28.59 7.34 -23.33
C GLN A 94 -28.46 7.56 -24.84
N VAL A 95 -27.30 7.98 -25.33
CA VAL A 95 -27.08 8.29 -26.74
C VAL A 95 -27.11 7.03 -27.60
N LYS A 96 -28.11 6.89 -28.46
CA LYS A 96 -28.17 5.87 -29.50
C LYS A 96 -27.08 6.16 -30.53
N GLN A 97 -26.07 5.29 -30.63
CA GLN A 97 -25.11 5.29 -31.74
C GLN A 97 -25.88 4.90 -33.01
N GLY A 98 -25.91 5.79 -34.01
CA GLY A 98 -26.36 5.44 -35.36
C GLY A 98 -25.31 4.60 -36.10
N ASN A 99 -25.56 4.25 -37.35
CA ASN A 99 -24.67 3.45 -38.21
C ASN A 99 -23.33 4.13 -38.55
N TYR A 100 -23.03 5.29 -37.98
CA TYR A 100 -21.80 6.05 -38.23
C TYR A 100 -21.03 6.27 -36.94
N ASN A 101 -19.67 6.25 -37.00
CA ASN A 101 -18.83 6.57 -35.89
C ASN A 101 -18.90 8.06 -35.56
N TYR A 102 -19.64 8.43 -34.51
CA TYR A 102 -19.68 9.79 -33.96
C TYR A 102 -18.94 9.83 -32.67
N ILE A 103 -17.85 10.57 -32.62
CA ILE A 103 -16.97 10.71 -31.47
C ILE A 103 -17.10 12.15 -30.97
N SER A 104 -17.63 12.35 -29.77
CA SER A 104 -17.79 13.66 -29.16
C SER A 104 -17.53 13.57 -27.66
N ASN A 105 -17.04 14.66 -27.09
CA ASN A 105 -16.96 14.84 -25.63
C ASN A 105 -18.25 15.42 -25.04
N GLU A 106 -19.25 15.74 -25.85
CA GLU A 106 -20.59 16.21 -25.41
C GLU A 106 -21.32 15.13 -24.62
N PHE A 107 -21.09 13.85 -24.92
CA PHE A 107 -21.66 12.72 -24.18
C PHE A 107 -21.26 12.67 -22.69
N ALA A 108 -20.25 13.41 -22.28
CA ALA A 108 -19.87 13.53 -20.90
C ALA A 108 -20.90 14.25 -20.02
N SER A 109 -21.89 14.94 -20.62
CA SER A 109 -22.95 15.65 -19.88
C SER A 109 -24.29 14.94 -19.85
N ASP A 110 -24.43 13.81 -20.54
CA ASP A 110 -25.69 13.07 -20.58
C ASP A 110 -25.94 12.31 -19.26
N PRO A 111 -27.23 12.14 -18.86
CA PRO A 111 -27.58 11.31 -17.72
C PRO A 111 -27.03 9.89 -17.86
N VAL A 112 -26.41 9.40 -16.81
CA VAL A 112 -25.80 8.06 -16.79
C VAL A 112 -26.86 7.02 -16.45
N VAL A 113 -26.85 5.94 -17.23
CA VAL A 113 -27.70 4.77 -17.01
C VAL A 113 -26.85 3.67 -16.37
N ILE A 114 -27.27 3.15 -15.23
CA ILE A 114 -26.63 2.02 -14.56
C ILE A 114 -27.14 0.73 -15.17
N GLU A 115 -26.24 -0.05 -15.75
CA GLU A 115 -26.54 -1.35 -16.34
C GLU A 115 -26.41 -2.49 -15.36
N LYS A 116 -25.31 -2.48 -14.56
CA LYS A 116 -25.02 -3.51 -13.56
C LYS A 116 -24.40 -2.91 -12.30
N CYS A 117 -24.65 -3.57 -11.16
CA CYS A 117 -24.13 -3.20 -9.85
C CYS A 117 -23.31 -4.31 -9.21
N ASN A 118 -22.40 -3.90 -8.33
CA ASN A 118 -21.73 -4.74 -7.34
C ASN A 118 -22.40 -4.54 -5.98
N PHE A 119 -22.46 -5.63 -5.20
CA PHE A 119 -23.04 -5.65 -3.86
C PHE A 119 -21.95 -6.03 -2.87
N ILE A 120 -21.42 -5.06 -2.15
CA ILE A 120 -20.35 -5.27 -1.16
C ILE A 120 -21.01 -5.53 0.18
N ILE A 121 -20.55 -6.54 0.92
CA ILE A 121 -21.09 -6.86 2.24
C ILE A 121 -21.04 -5.64 3.17
N ASP A 122 -22.14 -5.38 3.86
CA ASP A 122 -22.27 -4.39 4.93
C ASP A 122 -22.67 -5.12 6.20
N ALA A 123 -21.72 -5.25 7.14
CA ALA A 123 -21.88 -6.02 8.35
C ALA A 123 -21.07 -5.41 9.50
N PRO A 124 -21.49 -5.59 10.75
CA PRO A 124 -20.72 -5.20 11.92
C PRO A 124 -19.29 -5.78 11.94
N ILE A 125 -18.37 -5.09 12.58
CA ILE A 125 -16.96 -5.51 12.67
C ILE A 125 -16.83 -6.90 13.28
N GLU A 126 -17.64 -7.22 14.28
CA GLU A 126 -17.68 -8.53 14.95
C GLU A 126 -17.98 -9.67 13.95
N ILE A 127 -18.89 -9.44 13.02
CA ILE A 127 -19.23 -10.42 11.97
C ILE A 127 -18.08 -10.55 10.95
N LEU A 128 -17.45 -9.45 10.57
CA LEU A 128 -16.29 -9.48 9.69
C LEU A 128 -15.10 -10.22 10.34
N LEU A 129 -14.94 -10.11 11.68
CA LEU A 129 -13.91 -10.83 12.43
C LEU A 129 -14.11 -12.36 12.40
N ILE A 130 -15.35 -12.84 12.40
CA ILE A 130 -15.64 -14.28 12.23
C ILE A 130 -15.04 -14.81 10.93
N SER A 131 -15.11 -14.03 9.85
CA SER A 131 -14.51 -14.41 8.57
C SER A 131 -12.97 -14.48 8.64
N VAL A 132 -12.33 -13.57 9.37
CA VAL A 132 -10.88 -13.60 9.56
C VAL A 132 -10.47 -14.82 10.41
N LEU A 133 -11.16 -15.07 11.53
CA LEU A 133 -10.93 -16.25 12.35
C LEU A 133 -11.12 -17.53 11.54
N TRP A 134 -12.14 -17.59 10.68
CA TRP A 134 -12.33 -18.72 9.78
C TRP A 134 -11.13 -18.93 8.85
N VAL A 135 -10.56 -17.85 8.28
CA VAL A 135 -9.35 -17.94 7.44
C VAL A 135 -8.17 -18.47 8.25
N GLU A 136 -8.01 -18.06 9.51
CA GLU A 136 -6.89 -18.47 10.36
C GLU A 136 -6.98 -19.93 10.83
N TYR A 137 -8.18 -20.43 11.16
CA TYR A 137 -8.37 -21.75 11.75
C TYR A 137 -8.79 -22.82 10.74
N VAL A 138 -9.52 -22.44 9.70
CA VAL A 138 -10.07 -23.36 8.70
C VAL A 138 -9.42 -23.15 7.34
N GLY A 139 -9.49 -21.94 6.83
CA GLY A 139 -9.02 -21.59 5.48
C GLY A 139 -7.54 -21.90 5.25
N VAL A 140 -6.70 -21.70 6.27
CA VAL A 140 -5.26 -21.98 6.19
C VAL A 140 -4.97 -23.46 5.92
N ASN A 141 -5.68 -24.36 6.56
CA ASN A 141 -5.54 -25.82 6.37
C ASN A 141 -6.03 -26.22 4.97
N LEU A 142 -7.18 -25.69 4.56
CA LEU A 142 -7.75 -25.97 3.23
C LEU A 142 -6.94 -25.39 2.08
N SER A 143 -6.13 -24.35 2.35
CA SER A 143 -5.27 -23.74 1.33
C SER A 143 -4.22 -24.69 0.75
N SER A 144 -3.90 -25.79 1.43
CA SER A 144 -3.00 -26.84 0.94
C SER A 144 -3.51 -27.53 -0.34
N TYR A 145 -4.83 -27.50 -0.60
CA TYR A 145 -5.43 -28.02 -1.83
C TYR A 145 -5.38 -27.06 -2.99
N ILE A 146 -5.21 -25.75 -2.72
CA ILE A 146 -5.11 -24.72 -3.76
C ILE A 146 -3.77 -24.86 -4.47
N LYS A 147 -3.82 -25.05 -5.77
CA LYS A 147 -2.65 -25.34 -6.61
C LYS A 147 -1.79 -24.08 -6.84
N ARG A 148 -0.55 -24.33 -7.32
CA ARG A 148 0.44 -23.25 -7.60
C ARG A 148 0.01 -22.29 -8.72
N GLU A 149 -0.87 -22.76 -9.59
CA GLU A 149 -1.42 -22.04 -10.74
C GLU A 149 -2.41 -20.96 -10.35
N ASN A 150 -2.89 -20.99 -9.11
CA ASN A 150 -3.68 -19.90 -8.56
C ASN A 150 -2.78 -18.79 -7.99
N TYR A 151 -2.89 -17.60 -8.56
CA TYR A 151 -2.10 -16.43 -8.19
C TYR A 151 -2.83 -15.43 -7.27
N ALA A 152 -4.16 -15.56 -7.14
CA ALA A 152 -4.98 -14.67 -6.33
C ALA A 152 -5.25 -15.23 -4.93
N TYR A 153 -5.44 -14.36 -3.96
CA TYR A 153 -5.77 -14.71 -2.57
C TYR A 153 -4.88 -15.81 -1.95
N GLN A 154 -3.60 -15.84 -2.34
CA GLN A 154 -2.64 -16.77 -1.74
C GLN A 154 -2.40 -16.38 -0.29
N LEU A 155 -2.64 -17.31 0.62
CA LEU A 155 -2.43 -17.08 2.06
C LEU A 155 -0.93 -16.94 2.38
N ASN A 156 -0.63 -16.06 3.31
CA ASN A 156 0.69 -15.87 3.88
C ASN A 156 0.89 -16.86 5.03
N ALA A 157 0.88 -18.15 4.68
CA ALA A 157 0.97 -19.25 5.63
C ALA A 157 2.42 -19.69 5.84
N THR A 158 2.73 -20.07 7.08
CA THR A 158 3.99 -20.67 7.53
C THR A 158 3.70 -21.95 8.30
N ARG A 159 4.73 -22.79 8.51
CA ARG A 159 4.60 -23.94 9.40
C ARG A 159 5.12 -23.57 10.79
N ASP A 160 4.39 -23.96 11.81
CA ASP A 160 4.79 -23.81 13.21
C ASP A 160 5.80 -24.90 13.63
N ILE A 161 6.18 -24.90 14.93
CA ILE A 161 7.13 -25.87 15.51
C ILE A 161 6.60 -27.31 15.43
N GLU A 162 5.27 -27.46 15.40
CA GLU A 162 4.59 -28.77 15.30
C GLU A 162 4.25 -29.14 13.83
N ASP A 163 4.84 -28.46 12.85
CA ASP A 163 4.63 -28.63 11.40
C ASP A 163 3.19 -28.36 10.91
N ARG A 164 2.38 -27.65 11.71
CA ARG A 164 1.03 -27.24 11.34
C ARG A 164 1.05 -25.95 10.51
N LEU A 165 0.19 -25.87 9.49
CA LEU A 165 0.00 -24.63 8.76
C LEU A 165 -0.70 -23.59 9.63
N CYS A 166 -0.11 -22.42 9.73
CA CYS A 166 -0.70 -21.28 10.40
C CYS A 166 -0.50 -20.01 9.56
N ILE A 167 -1.42 -19.05 9.67
CA ILE A 167 -1.21 -17.72 9.10
C ILE A 167 -0.05 -17.07 9.86
N ASN A 168 0.87 -16.47 9.11
CA ASN A 168 1.97 -15.73 9.70
C ASN A 168 1.45 -14.74 10.75
N ASN A 169 2.15 -14.60 11.87
CA ASN A 169 1.82 -13.66 12.95
C ASN A 169 1.84 -12.18 12.50
N GLY A 170 2.23 -11.91 11.25
CA GLY A 170 2.14 -10.60 10.62
C GLY A 170 0.70 -10.11 10.38
N LEU A 171 0.57 -8.87 9.95
CA LEU A 171 -0.73 -8.28 9.62
C LEU A 171 -1.30 -8.78 8.28
N ASN A 172 -0.47 -9.27 7.38
CA ASN A 172 -0.87 -9.67 6.05
C ASN A 172 -1.37 -11.12 6.05
N MET A 173 -2.67 -11.32 5.94
CA MET A 173 -3.26 -12.66 5.72
C MET A 173 -2.91 -13.22 4.34
N PHE A 174 -2.90 -12.36 3.35
CA PHE A 174 -2.65 -12.72 1.95
C PHE A 174 -1.33 -12.14 1.47
N LYS A 175 -0.70 -12.80 0.50
CA LYS A 175 0.42 -12.24 -0.25
C LYS A 175 -0.05 -11.01 -1.04
N PRO A 176 0.83 -10.03 -1.32
CA PRO A 176 0.45 -8.83 -2.06
C PRO A 176 -0.17 -9.16 -3.42
N TYR A 177 -1.40 -8.67 -3.66
CA TYR A 177 -2.18 -8.98 -4.85
C TYR A 177 -1.48 -8.59 -6.16
N TYR A 178 -0.77 -7.45 -6.16
CA TYR A 178 -0.09 -6.94 -7.36
C TYR A 178 1.06 -7.85 -7.81
N ILE A 179 1.77 -8.50 -6.89
CA ILE A 179 2.82 -9.49 -7.20
C ILE A 179 2.19 -10.72 -7.86
N GLY A 180 1.09 -11.22 -7.29
CA GLY A 180 0.34 -12.34 -7.86
C GLY A 180 -0.15 -12.02 -9.27
N TYR A 181 -0.79 -10.87 -9.47
CA TYR A 181 -1.31 -10.46 -10.77
C TYR A 181 -0.23 -10.29 -11.84
N GLN A 182 0.91 -9.69 -11.47
CA GLN A 182 2.05 -9.56 -12.38
C GLN A 182 2.63 -10.91 -12.76
N ASN A 183 2.87 -11.79 -11.79
CA ASN A 183 3.43 -13.12 -12.04
C ASN A 183 2.51 -13.97 -12.91
N TRP A 184 1.20 -13.93 -12.66
CA TRP A 184 0.19 -14.63 -13.46
C TRP A 184 0.33 -14.30 -14.95
N ARG A 185 0.40 -13.05 -15.29
CA ARG A 185 0.50 -12.55 -16.66
C ARG A 185 1.90 -12.71 -17.25
N ASP A 186 2.94 -12.27 -16.51
CA ASP A 186 4.32 -12.25 -17.01
C ASP A 186 4.85 -13.66 -17.24
N ASN A 187 4.44 -14.67 -16.46
CA ASN A 187 4.85 -16.06 -16.66
C ASN A 187 4.20 -16.63 -17.93
N ALA A 188 2.94 -16.33 -18.22
CA ALA A 188 2.30 -16.75 -19.46
C ALA A 188 3.06 -16.23 -20.69
N LEU A 189 3.40 -14.95 -20.69
CA LEU A 189 4.09 -14.32 -21.81
C LEU A 189 5.54 -14.79 -21.96
N LYS A 190 6.24 -15.07 -20.86
CA LYS A 190 7.58 -15.68 -20.88
C LYS A 190 7.55 -17.07 -21.53
N GLU A 191 6.57 -17.90 -21.16
CA GLU A 191 6.43 -19.24 -21.77
C GLU A 191 6.03 -19.16 -23.26
N ALA A 192 5.18 -18.21 -23.63
CA ALA A 192 4.83 -17.97 -25.04
C ALA A 192 6.07 -17.57 -25.86
N ASN A 193 6.89 -16.63 -25.37
CA ASN A 193 8.14 -16.26 -26.06
C ASN A 193 9.11 -17.43 -26.15
N ARG A 194 9.31 -18.17 -25.07
CA ARG A 194 10.19 -19.36 -25.07
C ARG A 194 9.78 -20.38 -26.13
N LEU A 195 8.49 -20.58 -26.31
CA LEU A 195 7.96 -21.49 -27.33
C LEU A 195 8.24 -20.98 -28.74
N LEU A 196 7.96 -19.70 -29.02
CA LEU A 196 8.25 -19.11 -30.35
C LEU A 196 9.75 -19.14 -30.68
N ASP A 197 10.61 -18.83 -29.72
CA ASP A 197 12.07 -18.90 -29.86
C ASP A 197 12.54 -20.33 -30.14
N SER A 198 11.78 -21.35 -29.69
CA SER A 198 12.04 -22.77 -29.94
C SER A 198 11.42 -23.27 -31.25
N GLY A 199 10.80 -22.40 -32.06
CA GLY A 199 10.22 -22.75 -33.36
C GLY A 199 8.82 -23.39 -33.26
N ASN A 200 8.12 -23.23 -32.16
CA ASN A 200 6.74 -23.73 -31.99
C ASN A 200 5.72 -22.61 -32.19
N ASP A 201 4.62 -22.91 -32.86
CA ASP A 201 3.46 -22.01 -32.92
C ASP A 201 2.78 -21.90 -31.55
N VAL A 202 2.28 -20.74 -31.20
CA VAL A 202 1.72 -20.47 -29.88
C VAL A 202 0.28 -19.98 -29.97
N SER A 203 -0.60 -20.56 -29.17
CA SER A 203 -1.95 -20.05 -28.94
C SER A 203 -2.09 -19.63 -27.49
N ILE A 204 -2.53 -18.38 -27.25
CA ILE A 204 -2.83 -17.83 -25.93
C ILE A 204 -4.35 -17.70 -25.82
N LEU A 205 -4.96 -18.37 -24.85
CA LEU A 205 -6.40 -18.31 -24.60
C LEU A 205 -6.66 -17.67 -23.24
N SER A 206 -7.50 -16.65 -23.21
CA SER A 206 -8.03 -16.03 -21.98
C SER A 206 -9.52 -16.38 -21.83
N LEU A 207 -9.90 -16.86 -20.65
CA LEU A 207 -11.28 -17.15 -20.25
C LEU A 207 -11.61 -16.39 -18.95
N ASP A 208 -12.85 -15.90 -18.83
CA ASP A 208 -13.36 -15.18 -17.65
C ASP A 208 -14.71 -15.78 -17.24
N ILE A 209 -14.92 -16.01 -15.94
CA ILE A 209 -16.19 -16.56 -15.43
C ILE A 209 -17.17 -15.40 -15.19
N LYS A 210 -18.34 -15.51 -15.79
CA LYS A 210 -19.40 -14.50 -15.71
C LYS A 210 -19.85 -14.29 -14.27
N ARG A 211 -19.66 -13.07 -13.72
CA ARG A 211 -20.13 -12.66 -12.39
C ARG A 211 -19.81 -13.68 -11.27
N TYR A 212 -18.59 -14.19 -11.23
CA TYR A 212 -18.18 -15.31 -10.44
C TYR A 212 -18.75 -15.35 -9.01
N PHE A 213 -18.54 -14.31 -8.19
CA PHE A 213 -19.02 -14.27 -6.80
C PHE A 213 -20.54 -14.31 -6.64
N TYR A 214 -21.29 -13.94 -7.68
CA TYR A 214 -22.76 -13.96 -7.70
C TYR A 214 -23.33 -15.20 -8.40
N SER A 215 -22.52 -15.93 -9.16
CA SER A 215 -22.90 -17.16 -9.84
C SER A 215 -22.47 -18.40 -9.07
N ALA A 216 -21.37 -18.31 -8.33
CA ALA A 216 -20.86 -19.40 -7.49
C ALA A 216 -21.89 -19.78 -6.40
N ARG A 217 -22.12 -21.08 -6.24
CA ARG A 217 -22.93 -21.67 -5.19
C ARG A 217 -22.01 -22.55 -4.34
N ILE A 218 -21.90 -22.27 -3.07
CA ILE A 218 -21.03 -23.01 -2.17
C ILE A 218 -21.77 -23.47 -0.93
N SER A 219 -21.64 -24.75 -0.61
CA SER A 219 -22.04 -25.31 0.68
C SER A 219 -20.77 -25.56 1.50
N LEU A 220 -20.65 -24.88 2.66
CA LEU A 220 -19.50 -25.06 3.54
C LEU A 220 -19.41 -26.48 4.08
N ASN A 221 -20.54 -27.14 4.32
CA ASN A 221 -20.57 -28.54 4.76
C ASN A 221 -20.06 -29.48 3.67
N GLN A 222 -20.49 -29.29 2.43
CA GLN A 222 -19.99 -30.08 1.28
C GLN A 222 -18.49 -29.85 1.08
N MET A 223 -18.03 -28.60 1.16
CA MET A 223 -16.61 -28.25 1.07
C MET A 223 -15.79 -28.98 2.13
N MET A 224 -16.26 -29.01 3.38
CA MET A 224 -15.60 -29.75 4.46
C MET A 224 -15.58 -31.26 4.21
N ASN A 225 -16.60 -31.82 3.55
CA ASN A 225 -16.60 -33.24 3.18
C ASN A 225 -15.64 -33.55 2.02
N ILE A 226 -15.45 -32.61 1.09
CA ILE A 226 -14.54 -32.79 -0.07
C ILE A 226 -13.07 -32.64 0.32
N TYR A 227 -12.74 -31.59 1.09
CA TYR A 227 -11.36 -31.16 1.29
C TYR A 227 -10.83 -31.33 2.72
N TRP A 228 -11.68 -31.59 3.74
CA TRP A 228 -11.19 -31.78 5.10
C TRP A 228 -10.75 -33.22 5.32
N ASP A 229 -9.45 -33.46 5.28
CA ASP A 229 -8.88 -34.76 5.59
C ASP A 229 -8.74 -34.94 7.10
N ALA A 230 -9.60 -35.79 7.67
CA ALA A 230 -9.61 -36.12 9.12
C ALA A 230 -8.31 -36.79 9.62
N LYS A 231 -7.44 -37.25 8.71
CA LYS A 231 -6.12 -37.80 9.09
C LYS A 231 -5.07 -36.71 9.25
N LEU A 232 -5.26 -35.57 8.57
CA LEU A 232 -4.35 -34.44 8.58
C LEU A 232 -4.83 -33.31 9.48
N TYR A 233 -6.16 -33.15 9.66
CA TYR A 233 -6.75 -32.03 10.37
C TYR A 233 -7.78 -32.50 11.41
N ASP A 234 -7.65 -32.05 12.64
CA ASP A 234 -8.65 -32.28 13.69
C ASP A 234 -9.88 -31.38 13.50
N ARG A 235 -11.08 -31.94 13.51
CA ARG A 235 -12.34 -31.20 13.62
C ARG A 235 -12.53 -30.68 15.03
N THR A 236 -11.77 -29.67 15.40
CA THR A 236 -11.90 -29.04 16.72
C THR A 236 -13.24 -28.33 16.88
N PRO A 237 -13.70 -28.11 18.14
CA PRO A 237 -14.91 -27.31 18.38
C PRO A 237 -14.85 -25.90 17.75
N GLN A 238 -13.64 -25.31 17.63
CA GLN A 238 -13.43 -24.03 16.98
C GLN A 238 -13.73 -24.09 15.47
N VAL A 239 -13.23 -25.12 14.79
CA VAL A 239 -13.44 -25.35 13.35
C VAL A 239 -14.92 -25.50 13.03
N CYS A 240 -15.63 -26.36 13.82
CA CYS A 240 -17.07 -26.58 13.64
C CYS A 240 -17.86 -25.28 13.82
N LEU A 241 -17.59 -24.56 14.91
CA LEU A 241 -18.26 -23.31 15.24
C LEU A 241 -18.06 -22.24 14.15
N LEU A 242 -16.83 -22.05 13.71
CA LEU A 242 -16.52 -21.04 12.67
C LEU A 242 -17.20 -21.37 11.34
N ASN A 243 -17.30 -22.64 10.97
CA ASN A 243 -18.04 -23.05 9.78
C ASN A 243 -19.55 -22.77 9.90
N GLU A 244 -20.15 -23.04 11.05
CA GLU A 244 -21.57 -22.75 11.29
C GLU A 244 -21.86 -21.26 11.23
N LEU A 245 -21.02 -20.44 11.87
CA LEU A 245 -21.16 -18.99 11.87
C LEU A 245 -20.93 -18.39 10.47
N LEU A 246 -19.91 -18.85 9.73
CA LEU A 246 -19.67 -18.40 8.38
C LEU A 246 -20.80 -18.80 7.42
N HIS A 247 -21.33 -20.03 7.58
CA HIS A 247 -22.52 -20.47 6.84
C HIS A 247 -23.72 -19.52 7.07
N LYS A 248 -23.96 -19.12 8.31
CA LYS A 248 -25.01 -18.15 8.65
C LYS A 248 -24.79 -16.80 7.98
N ILE A 249 -23.55 -16.32 7.90
CA ILE A 249 -23.18 -15.07 7.21
C ILE A 249 -23.53 -15.18 5.72
N HIS A 250 -23.11 -16.26 5.06
CA HIS A 250 -23.39 -16.51 3.64
C HIS A 250 -24.91 -16.59 3.36
N GLN A 251 -25.64 -17.28 4.24
CA GLN A 251 -27.10 -17.38 4.16
C GLN A 251 -27.78 -16.02 4.20
N LEU A 252 -27.48 -15.21 5.22
CA LEU A 252 -28.13 -13.91 5.41
C LEU A 252 -27.79 -12.93 4.28
N TYR A 253 -26.54 -12.89 3.85
CA TYR A 253 -26.12 -12.08 2.70
C TYR A 253 -26.85 -12.51 1.42
N SER A 254 -26.89 -13.81 1.15
CA SER A 254 -27.54 -14.36 -0.05
C SER A 254 -29.04 -14.09 -0.10
N VAL A 255 -29.72 -14.29 1.02
CA VAL A 255 -31.17 -14.02 1.14
C VAL A 255 -31.46 -12.52 0.90
N SER A 256 -30.61 -11.63 1.42
CA SER A 256 -30.79 -10.19 1.24
C SER A 256 -30.70 -9.77 -0.22
N LEU A 257 -29.87 -10.46 -1.04
CA LEU A 257 -29.62 -10.14 -2.45
C LEU A 257 -30.54 -10.88 -3.45
N ASN A 258 -31.25 -11.91 -3.01
CA ASN A 258 -31.87 -12.87 -3.93
C ASN A 258 -32.76 -12.26 -5.02
N ARG A 259 -33.44 -11.15 -4.71
CA ARG A 259 -34.32 -10.44 -5.66
C ARG A 259 -33.58 -9.62 -6.73
N MET A 260 -32.27 -9.38 -6.52
CA MET A 260 -31.44 -8.53 -7.38
C MET A 260 -30.48 -9.32 -8.25
N LEU A 261 -30.48 -10.66 -8.11
CA LEU A 261 -29.62 -11.55 -8.85
C LEU A 261 -30.19 -11.88 -10.22
N ASP A 262 -29.34 -11.96 -11.23
CA ASP A 262 -29.73 -12.47 -12.56
C ASP A 262 -30.21 -13.94 -12.48
N SER A 263 -29.61 -14.71 -11.55
CA SER A 263 -29.98 -16.09 -11.24
C SER A 263 -30.25 -16.20 -9.74
N PRO A 264 -31.51 -16.05 -9.30
CA PRO A 264 -31.88 -16.20 -7.90
C PRO A 264 -31.54 -17.60 -7.36
N ILE A 265 -31.22 -17.66 -6.05
CA ILE A 265 -30.99 -18.93 -5.37
C ILE A 265 -32.32 -19.66 -5.20
N THR A 266 -32.38 -20.89 -5.67
CA THR A 266 -33.59 -21.72 -5.60
C THR A 266 -33.84 -22.30 -4.19
N GLU A 267 -35.06 -22.73 -3.91
CA GLU A 267 -35.36 -23.41 -2.63
C GLU A 267 -34.56 -24.70 -2.44
N ALA A 268 -34.27 -25.41 -3.54
CA ALA A 268 -33.46 -26.62 -3.50
C ALA A 268 -31.99 -26.32 -3.12
N GLU A 269 -31.39 -25.27 -3.69
CA GLU A 269 -30.03 -24.82 -3.34
C GLU A 269 -29.98 -24.35 -1.88
N GLN A 270 -30.99 -23.61 -1.40
CA GLN A 270 -31.09 -23.23 0.01
C GLN A 270 -31.22 -24.44 0.93
N GLY A 271 -32.02 -25.44 0.53
CA GLY A 271 -32.17 -26.71 1.27
C GLY A 271 -30.86 -27.50 1.37
N ASN A 272 -29.99 -27.40 0.36
CA ASN A 272 -28.65 -27.98 0.34
C ASN A 272 -27.61 -27.13 1.09
N GLY A 273 -27.98 -25.94 1.57
CA GLY A 273 -27.06 -25.00 2.22
C GLY A 273 -26.09 -24.33 1.24
N GLU A 274 -26.50 -24.15 0.00
CA GLU A 274 -25.71 -23.57 -1.09
C GLU A 274 -26.00 -22.06 -1.20
N TYR A 275 -25.00 -21.23 -0.97
CA TYR A 275 -25.09 -19.77 -0.91
C TYR A 275 -24.01 -19.09 -1.71
N LEU A 276 -24.17 -17.77 -1.96
CA LEU A 276 -23.22 -16.92 -2.66
C LEU A 276 -21.92 -16.73 -1.85
N LEU A 277 -20.90 -16.26 -2.57
CA LEU A 277 -19.67 -15.74 -1.97
C LEU A 277 -19.83 -14.23 -1.71
N PRO A 278 -19.93 -13.79 -0.41
CA PRO A 278 -20.06 -12.38 -0.11
C PRO A 278 -18.87 -11.55 -0.61
N VAL A 279 -19.13 -10.58 -1.50
CA VAL A 279 -18.08 -9.69 -2.01
C VAL A 279 -17.60 -8.76 -0.89
N GLY A 280 -16.30 -8.72 -0.71
CA GLY A 280 -15.67 -7.93 0.35
C GLY A 280 -15.34 -8.74 1.62
N LEU A 281 -15.82 -9.97 1.78
CA LEU A 281 -15.52 -10.80 2.94
C LEU A 281 -14.17 -11.52 2.74
N PRO A 282 -13.21 -11.48 3.70
CA PRO A 282 -11.90 -12.11 3.55
C PRO A 282 -11.92 -13.59 3.20
N SER A 283 -12.84 -14.38 3.78
CA SER A 283 -13.00 -15.83 3.50
C SER A 283 -13.45 -16.12 2.07
N SER A 284 -14.18 -15.22 1.42
CA SER A 284 -14.74 -15.46 0.08
C SER A 284 -13.68 -15.69 -1.00
N GLY A 285 -12.51 -15.05 -0.88
CA GLY A 285 -11.38 -15.27 -1.80
C GLY A 285 -10.80 -16.68 -1.68
N VAL A 286 -10.67 -17.20 -0.46
CA VAL A 286 -10.20 -18.58 -0.20
C VAL A 286 -11.23 -19.60 -0.69
N LEU A 287 -12.49 -19.40 -0.37
CA LEU A 287 -13.60 -20.28 -0.77
C LEU A 287 -13.77 -20.31 -2.30
N GLY A 288 -13.66 -19.16 -2.95
CA GLY A 288 -13.71 -19.07 -4.41
C GLY A 288 -12.55 -19.83 -5.07
N ASN A 289 -11.35 -19.82 -4.49
CA ASN A 289 -10.25 -20.63 -5.00
C ASN A 289 -10.48 -22.13 -4.79
N LEU A 290 -11.03 -22.53 -3.64
CA LEU A 290 -11.32 -23.94 -3.34
C LEU A 290 -12.40 -24.52 -4.27
N LEU A 291 -13.39 -23.70 -4.65
CA LEU A 291 -14.45 -24.14 -5.57
C LEU A 291 -13.87 -24.57 -6.93
N LEU A 292 -12.82 -23.93 -7.42
CA LEU A 292 -12.23 -24.18 -8.73
C LEU A 292 -11.04 -25.17 -8.72
N VAL A 293 -10.69 -25.76 -7.56
CA VAL A 293 -9.59 -26.74 -7.48
C VAL A 293 -9.80 -27.93 -8.40
N GLU A 294 -11.03 -28.44 -8.51
CA GLU A 294 -11.36 -29.55 -9.41
C GLU A 294 -11.14 -29.16 -10.89
N PHE A 295 -11.49 -27.94 -11.26
CA PHE A 295 -11.22 -27.40 -12.59
C PHE A 295 -9.70 -27.31 -12.84
N ASP A 296 -8.95 -26.76 -11.89
CA ASP A 296 -7.50 -26.61 -11.98
C ASP A 296 -6.79 -27.98 -12.15
N GLU A 297 -7.27 -29.02 -11.45
CA GLU A 297 -6.78 -30.41 -11.58
C GLU A 297 -7.06 -30.97 -12.98
N ASN A 298 -8.30 -30.82 -13.45
CA ASN A 298 -8.72 -31.33 -14.77
C ASN A 298 -7.97 -30.61 -15.91
N VAL A 299 -7.55 -29.37 -15.78
CA VAL A 299 -6.74 -28.68 -16.80
C VAL A 299 -5.43 -29.45 -17.07
N TRP A 300 -4.72 -29.84 -16.02
CA TRP A 300 -3.48 -30.59 -16.18
C TRP A 300 -3.68 -32.03 -16.62
N GLU A 301 -4.73 -32.68 -16.14
CA GLU A 301 -5.01 -34.09 -16.49
C GLU A 301 -5.54 -34.27 -17.92
N LYS A 302 -6.36 -33.33 -18.40
CA LYS A 302 -7.11 -33.51 -19.66
C LYS A 302 -6.63 -32.60 -20.79
N ILE A 303 -6.18 -31.38 -20.48
CA ILE A 303 -5.80 -30.38 -21.49
C ILE A 303 -4.28 -30.32 -21.69
N CYS A 304 -3.50 -30.40 -20.62
CA CYS A 304 -2.03 -30.34 -20.61
C CYS A 304 -1.48 -29.10 -21.38
N PRO A 305 -1.84 -27.89 -21.03
CA PRO A 305 -1.27 -26.71 -21.67
C PRO A 305 0.21 -26.56 -21.25
N VAL A 306 1.00 -25.77 -21.98
CA VAL A 306 2.37 -25.45 -21.57
C VAL A 306 2.39 -24.54 -20.36
N TYR A 307 1.42 -23.62 -20.29
CA TYR A 307 1.17 -22.79 -19.13
C TYR A 307 -0.33 -22.72 -18.85
N TYR A 308 -0.67 -22.79 -17.59
CA TYR A 308 -1.97 -22.45 -17.05
C TYR A 308 -1.78 -21.59 -15.80
N GLY A 309 -2.51 -20.49 -15.72
CA GLY A 309 -2.58 -19.64 -14.54
C GLY A 309 -3.98 -19.08 -14.34
N ARG A 310 -4.41 -18.98 -13.07
CA ARG A 310 -5.71 -18.43 -12.70
C ARG A 310 -5.56 -17.28 -11.69
N TYR A 311 -6.27 -16.20 -11.94
CA TYR A 311 -6.38 -15.07 -11.03
C TYR A 311 -7.87 -14.84 -10.67
N VAL A 312 -8.34 -15.45 -9.60
CA VAL A 312 -9.76 -15.58 -9.20
C VAL A 312 -10.57 -16.30 -10.29
N ASP A 313 -11.28 -15.58 -11.12
CA ASP A 313 -12.15 -15.98 -12.22
C ASP A 313 -11.47 -15.84 -13.61
N ASP A 314 -10.40 -15.05 -13.70
CA ASP A 314 -9.61 -14.91 -14.92
C ASP A 314 -8.64 -16.07 -15.11
N MET A 315 -8.73 -16.76 -16.24
CA MET A 315 -7.88 -17.91 -16.60
C MET A 315 -7.06 -17.60 -17.84
N LEU A 316 -5.79 -17.97 -17.81
CA LEU A 316 -4.85 -17.75 -18.91
C LEU A 316 -4.12 -19.05 -19.26
N PHE A 317 -4.18 -19.44 -20.53
CA PHE A 317 -3.59 -20.66 -21.05
C PHE A 317 -2.59 -20.34 -22.16
N VAL A 318 -1.51 -21.09 -22.23
CA VAL A 318 -0.56 -21.06 -23.35
C VAL A 318 -0.41 -22.48 -23.90
N PHE A 319 -0.61 -22.64 -25.21
CA PHE A 319 -0.53 -23.89 -25.91
C PHE A 319 0.58 -23.82 -26.96
N ALA A 320 1.26 -24.97 -27.18
CA ALA A 320 2.21 -25.16 -28.26
C ALA A 320 1.56 -25.97 -29.39
N ASN A 321 1.74 -25.51 -30.62
CA ASN A 321 1.35 -26.23 -31.85
C ASN A 321 -0.13 -26.71 -31.87
N ARG A 322 -1.04 -25.93 -31.23
CA ARG A 322 -2.48 -26.23 -31.28
C ARG A 322 -3.08 -25.64 -32.55
N TYR A 323 -3.83 -26.47 -33.26
CA TYR A 323 -4.51 -26.03 -34.47
C TYR A 323 -5.61 -25.00 -34.15
N VAL A 324 -5.66 -23.96 -34.96
CA VAL A 324 -6.73 -22.95 -34.98
C VAL A 324 -7.33 -22.98 -36.39
N SER A 325 -8.61 -23.25 -36.52
CA SER A 325 -9.29 -23.27 -37.81
C SER A 325 -9.27 -21.86 -38.43
N LYS A 326 -8.93 -21.78 -39.73
CA LYS A 326 -8.95 -20.50 -40.48
C LYS A 326 -10.21 -20.35 -41.31
N ASP A 327 -10.95 -21.46 -41.51
CA ASP A 327 -12.09 -21.54 -42.43
C ASP A 327 -13.43 -21.38 -41.69
N ASP A 328 -13.42 -21.34 -40.33
CA ASP A 328 -14.63 -21.19 -39.53
C ASP A 328 -15.00 -19.73 -39.35
N ASP A 329 -16.30 -19.44 -39.35
CA ASP A 329 -16.84 -18.10 -39.07
C ASP A 329 -16.56 -17.68 -37.61
N ASP A 330 -16.38 -18.62 -36.68
CA ASP A 330 -16.05 -18.39 -35.26
C ASP A 330 -14.93 -19.32 -34.75
N PRO A 331 -13.67 -19.07 -35.12
CA PRO A 331 -12.53 -19.93 -34.75
C PRO A 331 -12.31 -19.99 -33.23
N VAL A 332 -12.74 -19.00 -32.46
CA VAL A 332 -12.61 -18.97 -31.01
C VAL A 332 -13.54 -20.00 -30.37
N THR A 333 -14.81 -20.00 -30.75
CA THR A 333 -15.79 -20.99 -30.25
C THR A 333 -15.39 -22.40 -30.61
N GLU A 334 -14.92 -22.63 -31.84
CA GLU A 334 -14.48 -23.96 -32.28
C GLU A 334 -13.23 -24.43 -31.53
N PHE A 335 -12.27 -23.56 -31.28
CA PHE A 335 -11.10 -23.88 -30.46
C PHE A 335 -11.51 -24.30 -29.03
N VAL A 336 -12.40 -23.57 -28.39
CA VAL A 336 -12.87 -23.91 -27.03
C VAL A 336 -13.66 -25.22 -27.04
N ARG A 337 -14.49 -25.49 -28.10
CA ARG A 337 -15.20 -26.75 -28.22
C ARG A 337 -14.24 -27.96 -28.40
N ALA A 338 -13.31 -27.84 -29.32
CA ALA A 338 -12.37 -28.93 -29.64
C ALA A 338 -11.48 -29.32 -28.45
N TYR A 339 -11.02 -28.35 -27.68
CA TYR A 339 -10.07 -28.63 -26.61
C TYR A 339 -10.66 -28.70 -25.18
N PHE A 340 -11.83 -28.09 -24.93
CA PHE A 340 -12.43 -28.10 -23.60
C PHE A 340 -13.76 -28.86 -23.52
N CYS A 341 -14.62 -28.79 -24.55
CA CYS A 341 -15.87 -29.55 -24.53
C CYS A 341 -15.68 -31.04 -24.81
N GLU A 342 -14.78 -31.42 -25.72
CA GLU A 342 -14.49 -32.81 -26.00
C GLU A 342 -13.85 -33.54 -24.81
N THR A 343 -13.14 -32.83 -23.96
CA THR A 343 -12.56 -33.36 -22.72
C THR A 343 -13.56 -33.40 -21.55
N GLY A 344 -14.77 -32.90 -21.75
CA GLY A 344 -15.83 -32.85 -20.73
C GLY A 344 -15.59 -31.84 -19.61
N MET A 345 -14.71 -30.88 -19.83
CA MET A 345 -14.49 -29.78 -18.86
C MET A 345 -15.50 -28.64 -18.98
N LEU A 346 -15.92 -28.38 -20.22
CA LEU A 346 -16.95 -27.39 -20.52
C LEU A 346 -18.11 -28.08 -21.28
N ARG A 347 -19.30 -27.51 -21.15
CA ARG A 347 -20.47 -27.85 -21.95
C ARG A 347 -20.93 -26.65 -22.73
N TYR A 348 -21.06 -26.78 -24.06
CA TYR A 348 -21.63 -25.71 -24.86
C TYR A 348 -23.16 -25.76 -24.85
N LYS A 349 -23.79 -24.64 -24.46
CA LYS A 349 -25.25 -24.46 -24.47
C LYS A 349 -25.64 -23.75 -25.76
N THR A 350 -26.32 -24.44 -26.68
CA THR A 350 -26.77 -23.85 -27.97
C THR A 350 -27.79 -22.74 -27.81
N ASP A 351 -28.64 -22.84 -26.79
CA ASP A 351 -29.74 -21.87 -26.55
C ASP A 351 -29.22 -20.49 -26.08
N SER A 352 -28.14 -20.45 -25.34
CA SER A 352 -27.50 -19.23 -24.79
C SER A 352 -26.14 -18.90 -25.44
N GLU A 353 -25.67 -19.74 -26.34
CA GLU A 353 -24.30 -19.65 -26.93
C GLU A 353 -23.21 -19.50 -25.86
N ALA A 354 -23.35 -20.13 -24.71
CA ALA A 354 -22.46 -20.02 -23.56
C ALA A 354 -21.75 -21.33 -23.27
N PHE A 355 -20.58 -21.25 -22.63
CA PHE A 355 -19.86 -22.40 -22.12
C PHE A 355 -20.09 -22.52 -20.60
N GLU A 356 -20.62 -23.66 -20.18
CA GLU A 356 -20.83 -24.01 -18.78
C GLU A 356 -19.66 -24.83 -18.24
N ILE A 357 -19.15 -24.48 -17.06
CA ILE A 357 -18.07 -25.23 -16.40
C ILE A 357 -18.65 -26.46 -15.71
N ILE A 358 -18.07 -27.63 -15.97
CA ILE A 358 -18.50 -28.90 -15.38
C ILE A 358 -17.60 -29.27 -14.20
N MET A 359 -18.19 -29.34 -13.02
CA MET A 359 -17.51 -29.74 -11.78
C MET A 359 -18.32 -30.80 -11.03
N PRO A 360 -18.08 -32.08 -11.29
CA PRO A 360 -18.86 -33.18 -10.70
C PRO A 360 -18.81 -33.29 -9.18
N LYS A 361 -17.74 -32.82 -8.55
CA LYS A 361 -17.63 -32.82 -7.07
C LYS A 361 -18.59 -31.85 -6.39
N TRP A 362 -19.11 -30.84 -7.13
CA TRP A 362 -20.02 -29.83 -6.64
C TRP A 362 -21.42 -30.03 -7.23
N ASN A 363 -22.43 -30.07 -6.37
CA ASN A 363 -23.82 -30.41 -6.80
C ASN A 363 -24.46 -29.33 -7.69
N ALA A 364 -24.16 -28.06 -7.41
CA ALA A 364 -24.75 -26.94 -8.13
C ALA A 364 -23.71 -25.85 -8.39
N SER A 365 -23.10 -25.87 -9.54
CA SER A 365 -22.34 -24.72 -10.00
C SER A 365 -22.84 -24.31 -11.39
N CYS A 366 -23.62 -23.25 -11.47
CA CYS A 366 -24.05 -22.67 -12.75
C CYS A 366 -22.99 -21.66 -13.23
N LEU A 367 -21.72 -22.06 -13.25
CA LEU A 367 -20.63 -21.19 -13.69
C LEU A 367 -20.54 -21.18 -15.21
N GLU A 368 -20.71 -20.02 -15.81
CA GLU A 368 -20.62 -19.80 -17.25
C GLU A 368 -19.40 -18.93 -17.59
N ILE A 369 -18.75 -19.26 -18.72
CA ILE A 369 -17.71 -18.40 -19.28
C ILE A 369 -18.35 -17.16 -19.91
N GLN A 370 -17.79 -16.00 -19.67
CA GLN A 370 -18.25 -14.74 -20.25
C GLN A 370 -17.79 -14.63 -21.72
N LYS A 371 -18.70 -14.89 -22.67
CA LYS A 371 -18.40 -14.96 -24.10
C LYS A 371 -17.66 -13.73 -24.64
N GLU A 372 -18.07 -12.54 -24.22
CA GLU A 372 -17.50 -11.26 -24.69
C GLU A 372 -16.07 -11.02 -24.23
N LYS A 373 -15.58 -11.81 -23.28
CA LYS A 373 -14.20 -11.73 -22.74
C LYS A 373 -13.31 -12.90 -23.13
N VAL A 374 -13.83 -13.85 -23.91
CA VAL A 374 -13.00 -14.92 -24.47
C VAL A 374 -12.10 -14.32 -25.54
N VAL A 375 -10.79 -14.47 -25.38
CA VAL A 375 -9.79 -13.97 -26.33
C VAL A 375 -8.87 -15.11 -26.68
N LEU A 376 -8.72 -15.40 -27.98
CA LEU A 376 -7.74 -16.34 -28.53
C LEU A 376 -6.77 -15.57 -29.41
N GLU A 377 -5.49 -15.61 -29.03
CA GLU A 377 -4.40 -15.04 -29.81
C GLU A 377 -3.54 -16.18 -30.35
N HIS A 378 -3.25 -16.16 -31.67
CA HIS A 378 -2.47 -17.23 -32.32
C HIS A 378 -1.25 -16.62 -33.04
N PHE A 379 -0.07 -17.11 -32.72
CA PHE A 379 1.21 -16.68 -33.26
C PHE A 379 1.95 -17.82 -33.90
N LEU A 380 2.35 -17.60 -35.16
CA LEU A 380 3.18 -18.57 -35.90
C LEU A 380 4.66 -18.34 -35.57
N SER A 381 5.40 -19.42 -35.40
CA SER A 381 6.84 -19.42 -35.11
C SER A 381 7.70 -18.78 -36.21
N ASN A 382 7.24 -18.84 -37.47
CA ASN A 382 7.87 -18.18 -38.60
C ASN A 382 7.38 -16.76 -38.84
N GLY A 383 6.49 -16.27 -37.98
CA GLY A 383 5.96 -14.88 -38.01
C GLY A 383 6.83 -13.89 -37.26
N SER A 384 6.34 -12.66 -37.19
CA SER A 384 7.02 -11.60 -36.43
C SER A 384 6.72 -11.74 -34.93
N HIS A 385 7.77 -11.83 -34.10
CA HIS A 385 7.67 -11.76 -32.63
C HIS A 385 7.35 -10.36 -32.10
N ALA A 386 7.34 -9.35 -33.00
CA ALA A 386 7.14 -7.94 -32.63
C ALA A 386 5.83 -7.67 -31.85
N ALA A 387 4.76 -8.43 -32.11
CA ALA A 387 3.48 -8.26 -31.43
C ALA A 387 3.60 -8.59 -29.93
N ILE A 388 4.21 -9.72 -29.58
CA ILE A 388 4.43 -10.13 -28.18
C ILE A 388 5.43 -9.18 -27.51
N ASP A 389 6.48 -8.77 -28.20
CA ASP A 389 7.47 -7.82 -27.67
C ASP A 389 6.86 -6.43 -27.39
N ILE A 390 6.00 -5.95 -28.27
CA ILE A 390 5.24 -4.71 -28.05
C ILE A 390 4.30 -4.87 -26.87
N PHE A 391 3.59 -5.98 -26.79
CA PHE A 391 2.67 -6.27 -25.71
C PHE A 391 3.40 -6.35 -24.36
N LEU A 392 4.54 -7.04 -24.28
CA LEU A 392 5.40 -7.08 -23.09
C LEU A 392 5.90 -5.68 -22.68
N LYS A 393 6.33 -4.86 -23.67
CA LYS A 393 6.78 -3.49 -23.41
C LYS A 393 5.64 -2.61 -22.91
N ASP A 394 4.45 -2.74 -23.47
CA ASP A 394 3.28 -1.96 -23.04
C ASP A 394 2.77 -2.42 -21.66
N LEU A 395 2.80 -3.71 -21.37
CA LEU A 395 2.54 -4.23 -20.03
C LEU A 395 3.56 -3.76 -18.99
N ALA A 396 4.83 -3.69 -19.37
CA ALA A 396 5.88 -3.16 -18.49
C ALA A 396 5.66 -1.66 -18.17
N LYS A 397 5.10 -0.87 -19.12
CA LYS A 397 4.71 0.52 -18.90
C LYS A 397 3.45 0.66 -18.03
N GLN A 398 2.56 -0.34 -18.03
CA GLN A 398 1.30 -0.31 -17.30
C GLN A 398 1.43 -0.81 -15.84
N ARG A 399 2.63 -1.05 -15.32
CA ARG A 399 2.82 -1.41 -13.90
C ARG A 399 2.35 -0.27 -13.02
N SER A 400 1.54 -0.60 -12.02
CA SER A 400 0.93 0.37 -11.10
C SER A 400 1.94 1.00 -10.14
N GLU A 401 3.11 0.36 -9.95
CA GLU A 401 4.18 0.87 -9.12
C GLU A 401 5.18 1.69 -9.95
N PHE A 402 5.59 2.82 -9.38
CA PHE A 402 6.73 3.55 -9.90
C PHE A 402 7.99 2.71 -9.65
N ARG A 403 8.44 1.98 -10.66
CA ARG A 403 9.76 1.33 -10.58
C ARG A 403 10.86 2.37 -10.45
N PHE A 404 10.66 3.54 -11.08
CA PHE A 404 11.51 4.71 -11.00
C PHE A 404 10.71 5.92 -10.58
N LEU A 405 11.35 6.83 -9.85
CA LEU A 405 10.74 8.11 -9.48
C LEU A 405 10.34 8.91 -10.73
N PRO A 406 9.18 9.61 -10.70
CA PRO A 406 8.69 10.31 -11.88
C PRO A 406 9.61 11.47 -12.30
N ASP A 407 9.77 11.66 -13.60
CA ASP A 407 10.46 12.81 -14.18
C ASP A 407 9.46 13.97 -14.31
N GLU A 408 9.78 15.12 -13.73
CA GLU A 408 8.91 16.30 -13.70
C GLU A 408 8.71 16.95 -15.08
N ASP A 409 9.71 16.90 -15.98
CA ASP A 409 9.62 17.53 -17.30
C ASP A 409 8.52 16.96 -18.19
N TYR A 410 8.08 15.72 -17.90
CA TYR A 410 7.04 15.02 -18.67
C TYR A 410 5.63 15.14 -18.08
N ILE A 411 5.44 15.87 -16.97
CA ILE A 411 4.15 15.84 -16.25
C ILE A 411 3.22 16.99 -16.67
N SER A 412 3.73 18.10 -17.16
CA SER A 412 2.93 19.31 -17.39
C SER A 412 1.86 19.19 -18.48
N ASP A 413 2.07 18.31 -19.51
CA ASP A 413 1.16 18.17 -20.66
C ASP A 413 0.52 16.78 -20.78
N GLU A 414 0.70 15.89 -19.82
CA GLU A 414 0.40 14.45 -19.96
C GLU A 414 -1.00 14.03 -19.53
N PHE A 415 -1.80 14.86 -18.81
CA PHE A 415 -3.10 14.40 -18.33
C PHE A 415 -3.97 13.84 -19.43
N ASP A 416 -4.18 14.62 -20.49
CA ASP A 416 -5.04 14.21 -21.60
C ASP A 416 -4.46 13.03 -22.39
N LYS A 417 -3.13 12.89 -22.42
CA LYS A 417 -2.44 11.75 -23.04
C LYS A 417 -2.52 10.48 -22.21
N GLU A 418 -2.46 10.60 -20.89
CA GLU A 418 -2.54 9.44 -19.99
C GLU A 418 -4.01 9.06 -19.68
N ALA A 419 -4.91 10.04 -19.56
CA ALA A 419 -6.30 9.82 -19.16
C ALA A 419 -7.22 9.33 -20.30
N TYR A 420 -6.79 9.49 -21.55
CA TYR A 420 -7.58 9.08 -22.72
C TYR A 420 -6.77 8.21 -23.68
N LYS A 421 -7.41 7.18 -24.21
CA LYS A 421 -6.88 6.32 -25.27
C LYS A 421 -7.70 6.43 -26.52
N LEU A 422 -7.05 6.65 -27.66
CA LEU A 422 -7.66 6.60 -28.99
C LEU A 422 -7.48 5.19 -29.57
N PHE A 423 -8.57 4.61 -30.05
CA PHE A 423 -8.57 3.34 -30.74
C PHE A 423 -8.69 3.59 -32.25
N TYR A 424 -7.82 2.98 -33.03
CA TYR A 424 -7.76 3.13 -34.48
C TYR A 424 -8.08 1.78 -35.16
N SER A 425 -8.74 1.85 -36.31
CA SER A 425 -9.02 0.66 -37.14
C SER A 425 -7.86 0.29 -38.05
N ASP A 426 -6.96 1.23 -38.37
CA ASP A 426 -5.81 1.02 -39.23
C ASP A 426 -4.76 2.13 -39.03
N SER A 427 -3.48 1.85 -39.30
CA SER A 427 -2.36 2.73 -38.95
C SER A 427 -2.03 3.81 -39.97
N SER A 428 -2.54 3.73 -41.20
CA SER A 428 -2.10 4.58 -42.32
C SER A 428 -2.72 5.97 -42.42
N GLN A 429 -3.91 6.19 -41.85
CA GLN A 429 -4.58 7.51 -41.84
C GLN A 429 -5.22 7.80 -40.48
N LYS A 430 -4.43 8.31 -39.54
CA LYS A 430 -4.83 8.49 -38.14
C LYS A 430 -6.18 9.21 -37.90
N PHE A 431 -6.54 10.23 -38.69
CA PHE A 431 -7.79 10.96 -38.47
C PHE A 431 -9.04 10.26 -38.99
N ARG A 432 -8.95 9.47 -40.06
CA ARG A 432 -10.11 8.78 -40.65
C ARG A 432 -10.43 7.45 -39.95
N ASN A 433 -9.47 6.94 -39.17
CA ASN A 433 -9.51 5.58 -38.59
C ASN A 433 -9.70 5.56 -37.09
N ILE A 434 -10.06 6.71 -36.45
CA ILE A 434 -10.40 6.74 -35.03
C ILE A 434 -11.74 6.04 -34.83
N GLN A 435 -11.72 4.90 -34.16
CA GLN A 435 -12.94 4.15 -33.82
C GLN A 435 -13.60 4.65 -32.56
N SER A 436 -12.83 5.00 -31.54
CA SER A 436 -13.35 5.48 -30.27
C SER A 436 -12.32 6.24 -29.44
N LEU A 437 -12.81 7.14 -28.60
CA LEU A 437 -12.07 7.77 -27.50
C LEU A 437 -12.58 7.19 -26.20
N LYS A 438 -11.73 6.49 -25.43
CA LYS A 438 -12.10 5.92 -24.13
C LYS A 438 -11.27 6.56 -23.02
N ALA A 439 -11.91 6.83 -21.89
CA ALA A 439 -11.23 7.22 -20.67
C ALA A 439 -10.42 6.02 -20.11
N ASP A 440 -9.15 6.26 -19.77
CA ASP A 440 -8.25 5.26 -19.21
C ASP A 440 -8.12 5.46 -17.69
N LYS A 441 -8.79 4.59 -16.94
CA LYS A 441 -8.75 4.60 -15.46
C LYS A 441 -7.33 4.43 -14.92
N PHE A 442 -6.54 3.56 -15.55
CA PHE A 442 -5.17 3.29 -15.12
C PHE A 442 -4.27 4.51 -15.37
N GLY A 443 -4.33 5.11 -16.56
CA GLY A 443 -3.59 6.32 -16.91
C GLY A 443 -3.95 7.50 -16.00
N ALA A 444 -5.24 7.74 -15.76
CA ALA A 444 -5.70 8.77 -14.84
C ALA A 444 -5.22 8.54 -13.40
N SER A 445 -5.27 7.28 -12.93
CA SER A 445 -4.77 6.89 -11.60
C SER A 445 -3.27 7.13 -11.46
N LYS A 446 -2.50 6.75 -12.48
CA LYS A 446 -1.03 6.94 -12.52
C LYS A 446 -0.66 8.42 -12.54
N TYR A 447 -1.36 9.22 -13.34
CA TYR A 447 -1.17 10.66 -13.38
C TYR A 447 -1.42 11.31 -12.01
N LEU A 448 -2.56 10.98 -11.38
CA LEU A 448 -2.89 11.49 -10.04
C LEU A 448 -1.84 11.08 -9.01
N ALA A 449 -1.37 9.82 -9.05
CA ALA A 449 -0.34 9.35 -8.13
C ALA A 449 0.98 10.13 -8.30
N LYS A 450 1.40 10.43 -9.55
CA LYS A 450 2.57 11.29 -9.84
C LYS A 450 2.38 12.70 -9.28
N ARG A 451 1.21 13.32 -9.51
CA ARG A 451 0.92 14.68 -9.02
C ARG A 451 0.84 14.75 -7.49
N ILE A 452 0.25 13.77 -6.85
CA ILE A 452 0.21 13.65 -5.38
C ILE A 452 1.64 13.49 -4.83
N PHE A 453 2.45 12.63 -5.44
CA PHE A 453 3.84 12.45 -5.06
C PHE A 453 4.62 13.76 -5.11
N LEU A 454 4.52 14.50 -6.22
CA LEU A 454 5.20 15.79 -6.36
C LEU A 454 4.68 16.84 -5.37
N ALA A 455 3.38 16.89 -5.15
CA ALA A 455 2.78 17.82 -4.18
C ALA A 455 3.27 17.53 -2.75
N LYS A 456 3.49 16.25 -2.39
CA LYS A 456 4.07 15.88 -1.10
C LYS A 456 5.51 16.33 -0.90
N LEU A 457 6.29 16.44 -1.98
CA LEU A 457 7.68 16.88 -1.94
C LEU A 457 7.86 18.39 -2.17
N ALA A 458 6.79 19.10 -2.54
CA ALA A 458 6.82 20.54 -2.77
C ALA A 458 6.73 21.31 -1.44
N GLY A 459 7.52 22.37 -1.29
CA GLY A 459 7.34 23.32 -0.20
C GLY A 459 6.18 24.27 -0.44
N LEU A 460 5.71 24.95 0.62
CA LEU A 460 4.59 25.93 0.52
C LEU A 460 4.85 27.05 -0.48
N ASP A 461 6.08 27.58 -0.52
CA ASP A 461 6.48 28.64 -1.46
C ASP A 461 6.39 28.18 -2.93
N GLU A 462 6.63 26.90 -3.19
CA GLU A 462 6.54 26.32 -4.51
C GLU A 462 5.09 26.09 -4.91
N ILE A 463 4.25 25.60 -3.99
CA ILE A 463 2.80 25.44 -4.21
C ILE A 463 2.18 26.77 -4.64
N ASP A 464 2.58 27.88 -4.03
CA ASP A 464 2.10 29.21 -4.42
C ASP A 464 2.55 29.64 -5.83
N LYS A 465 3.75 29.25 -6.25
CA LYS A 465 4.26 29.51 -7.62
C LYS A 465 3.58 28.59 -8.67
N LEU A 466 3.22 27.37 -8.28
CA LEU A 466 2.56 26.39 -9.15
C LEU A 466 1.04 26.61 -9.27
N LYS A 467 0.48 27.66 -8.66
CA LYS A 467 -0.97 27.93 -8.67
C LYS A 467 -1.62 27.93 -10.05
N ASP A 468 -0.94 28.38 -11.08
CA ASP A 468 -1.53 28.43 -12.44
C ASP A 468 -1.53 27.05 -13.11
N GLU A 469 -0.51 26.23 -12.89
CA GLU A 469 -0.49 24.84 -13.32
C GLU A 469 -1.52 24.00 -12.52
N SER A 470 -1.60 24.21 -11.22
CA SER A 470 -2.60 23.58 -10.35
C SER A 470 -4.02 23.91 -10.82
N LYS A 471 -4.30 25.15 -11.22
CA LYS A 471 -5.59 25.54 -11.80
C LYS A 471 -5.87 24.82 -13.12
N LYS A 472 -4.88 24.73 -14.04
CA LYS A 472 -5.03 24.01 -15.32
C LYS A 472 -5.41 22.54 -15.04
N THR A 473 -4.61 21.86 -14.22
CA THR A 473 -4.88 20.47 -13.81
C THR A 473 -6.22 20.35 -13.08
N GLY A 474 -6.56 21.31 -12.21
CA GLY A 474 -7.83 21.36 -11.52
C GLY A 474 -9.04 21.40 -12.46
N TYR A 475 -8.97 22.20 -13.54
CA TYR A 475 -10.01 22.24 -14.58
C TYR A 475 -10.03 20.96 -15.42
N GLN A 476 -8.88 20.38 -15.77
CA GLN A 476 -8.80 19.11 -16.50
C GLN A 476 -9.50 18.00 -15.73
N LEU A 477 -9.19 17.87 -14.42
CA LEU A 477 -9.84 16.89 -13.53
C LEU A 477 -11.34 17.11 -13.43
N LEU A 478 -11.82 18.37 -13.25
CA LEU A 478 -13.25 18.66 -13.21
C LEU A 478 -13.95 18.31 -14.52
N ASN A 479 -13.30 18.50 -15.67
CA ASN A 479 -13.87 18.16 -16.97
C ASN A 479 -13.84 16.65 -17.22
N PHE A 480 -12.84 15.94 -16.76
CA PHE A 480 -12.72 14.50 -16.90
C PHE A 480 -13.78 13.75 -16.06
N PHE A 481 -13.99 14.17 -14.81
CA PHE A 481 -14.96 13.56 -13.90
C PHE A 481 -16.37 14.13 -14.10
N LYS A 482 -16.95 13.92 -15.28
CA LYS A 482 -18.33 14.25 -15.62
C LYS A 482 -19.05 13.04 -16.20
N GLY A 483 -20.36 12.98 -16.02
CA GLY A 483 -21.24 11.96 -16.60
C GLY A 483 -20.74 10.54 -16.28
N LYS A 484 -20.65 9.72 -17.33
CA LYS A 484 -20.21 8.33 -17.21
C LYS A 484 -18.84 8.18 -16.55
N THR A 485 -17.85 8.99 -16.92
CA THR A 485 -16.48 8.90 -16.38
C THR A 485 -16.45 9.16 -14.87
N ALA A 486 -17.29 10.08 -14.37
CA ALA A 486 -17.39 10.37 -12.96
C ALA A 486 -17.76 9.12 -12.13
N LEU A 487 -18.67 8.31 -12.67
CA LEU A 487 -19.24 7.16 -11.98
C LEU A 487 -18.45 5.86 -12.23
N ASP A 488 -17.92 5.64 -13.43
CA ASP A 488 -17.06 4.50 -13.73
C ASP A 488 -15.76 4.55 -12.91
N MET A 489 -15.32 5.76 -12.54
CA MET A 489 -14.06 6.00 -11.85
C MET A 489 -14.22 6.48 -10.40
N TYR A 490 -15.31 6.10 -9.73
CA TYR A 490 -15.56 6.47 -8.34
C TYR A 490 -14.41 6.11 -7.39
N SER A 491 -13.68 5.04 -7.70
CA SER A 491 -12.50 4.62 -6.92
C SER A 491 -11.29 5.57 -7.02
N LEU A 492 -11.38 6.66 -7.80
CA LEU A 492 -10.37 7.71 -7.88
C LEU A 492 -10.79 9.01 -7.18
N TRP A 493 -11.99 9.10 -6.63
CA TRP A 493 -12.48 10.33 -5.99
C TRP A 493 -11.59 10.75 -4.80
N ASP A 494 -11.14 9.82 -4.01
CA ASP A 494 -10.22 10.05 -2.89
C ASP A 494 -8.87 10.62 -3.35
N LYS A 495 -8.33 10.12 -4.48
CA LYS A 495 -7.07 10.62 -5.06
C LYS A 495 -7.22 12.05 -5.60
N VAL A 496 -8.34 12.35 -6.25
CA VAL A 496 -8.65 13.71 -6.73
C VAL A 496 -8.79 14.66 -5.54
N ALA A 497 -9.51 14.25 -4.50
CA ALA A 497 -9.64 15.03 -3.28
C ALA A 497 -8.27 15.24 -2.60
N THR A 498 -7.44 14.20 -2.51
CA THR A 498 -6.07 14.31 -1.97
C THR A 498 -5.26 15.34 -2.75
N TYR A 499 -5.30 15.30 -4.09
CA TYR A 499 -4.59 16.28 -4.93
C TYR A 499 -5.01 17.72 -4.63
N TYR A 500 -6.31 18.00 -4.54
CA TYR A 500 -6.79 19.35 -4.24
C TYR A 500 -6.41 19.82 -2.83
N ILE A 501 -6.46 18.93 -1.85
CA ILE A 501 -6.11 19.25 -0.45
C ILE A 501 -4.61 19.56 -0.34
N LEU A 502 -3.74 18.74 -0.93
CA LEU A 502 -2.29 18.96 -0.90
C LEU A 502 -1.87 20.26 -1.62
N ASN A 503 -2.61 20.69 -2.64
CA ASN A 503 -2.39 21.97 -3.32
C ASN A 503 -3.15 23.15 -2.69
N ASN A 504 -3.73 22.97 -1.50
CA ASN A 504 -4.50 23.98 -0.79
C ASN A 504 -5.65 24.59 -1.63
N ASP A 505 -6.28 23.76 -2.47
CA ASP A 505 -7.29 24.24 -3.45
C ASP A 505 -8.72 23.78 -3.07
N ILE A 506 -9.22 24.33 -1.96
CA ILE A 506 -10.57 24.02 -1.44
C ILE A 506 -11.68 24.48 -2.41
N ALA A 507 -11.40 25.46 -3.26
CA ALA A 507 -12.37 25.91 -4.25
C ALA A 507 -12.65 24.83 -5.31
N PHE A 508 -11.61 24.17 -5.82
CA PHE A 508 -11.78 23.05 -6.75
C PHE A 508 -12.33 21.80 -6.06
N LEU A 509 -11.91 21.50 -4.84
CA LEU A 509 -12.49 20.42 -4.03
C LEU A 509 -14.01 20.58 -3.91
N SER A 510 -14.47 21.80 -3.60
CA SER A 510 -15.89 22.11 -3.50
C SER A 510 -16.63 21.94 -4.85
N LYS A 511 -16.05 22.45 -5.94
CA LYS A 511 -16.61 22.29 -7.29
C LYS A 511 -16.71 20.82 -7.67
N PHE A 512 -15.67 20.04 -7.38
CA PHE A 512 -15.64 18.61 -7.62
C PHE A 512 -16.76 17.89 -6.86
N TYR A 513 -16.90 18.14 -5.55
CA TYR A 513 -17.96 17.55 -4.74
C TYR A 513 -19.35 17.81 -5.34
N TYR A 514 -19.67 19.08 -5.65
CA TYR A 514 -20.99 19.42 -6.17
C TYR A 514 -21.22 18.91 -7.60
N SER A 515 -20.16 18.80 -8.42
CA SER A 515 -20.25 18.18 -9.74
C SER A 515 -20.62 16.71 -9.63
N ILE A 516 -19.88 15.92 -8.83
CA ILE A 516 -20.19 14.50 -8.62
C ILE A 516 -21.57 14.32 -7.98
N GLN A 517 -21.94 15.13 -6.99
CA GLN A 517 -23.27 15.09 -6.39
C GLN A 517 -24.39 15.32 -7.42
N LYS A 518 -24.15 16.20 -8.39
CA LYS A 518 -25.11 16.45 -9.49
C LYS A 518 -25.26 15.21 -10.36
N GLU A 519 -24.15 14.57 -10.76
CA GLU A 519 -24.18 13.34 -11.55
C GLU A 519 -24.93 12.22 -10.82
N ILE A 520 -24.68 12.02 -9.52
CA ILE A 520 -25.39 11.02 -8.71
C ILE A 520 -26.90 11.28 -8.68
N LYS A 521 -27.33 12.54 -8.57
CA LYS A 521 -28.77 12.87 -8.54
C LYS A 521 -29.48 12.59 -9.86
N GLN A 522 -28.78 12.70 -10.99
CA GLN A 522 -29.32 12.52 -12.34
C GLN A 522 -29.26 11.06 -12.82
N LEU A 523 -28.74 10.12 -12.00
CA LEU A 523 -28.67 8.70 -12.33
C LEU A 523 -30.05 8.11 -12.65
N THR A 524 -30.04 7.21 -13.64
CA THR A 524 -31.17 6.36 -13.98
C THR A 524 -30.75 4.89 -14.04
N LEU A 525 -31.67 3.97 -13.98
CA LEU A 525 -31.41 2.54 -14.11
C LEU A 525 -31.85 2.05 -15.50
N SER A 526 -31.14 1.06 -16.04
CA SER A 526 -31.62 0.31 -17.20
C SER A 526 -32.78 -0.61 -16.79
N GLU A 527 -33.62 -1.01 -17.77
CA GLU A 527 -34.73 -1.94 -17.53
C GLU A 527 -34.29 -3.29 -16.93
N LYS A 528 -33.02 -3.65 -17.11
CA LYS A 528 -32.43 -4.91 -16.61
C LYS A 528 -31.86 -4.81 -15.21
N CYS A 529 -31.71 -3.61 -14.66
CA CYS A 529 -31.09 -3.38 -13.36
C CYS A 529 -32.16 -3.29 -12.27
N CYS A 530 -32.30 -4.34 -11.47
CA CYS A 530 -33.36 -4.50 -10.46
C CYS A 530 -33.00 -3.95 -9.08
N VAL A 531 -32.15 -2.93 -8.96
CA VAL A 531 -31.78 -2.33 -7.67
C VAL A 531 -32.68 -1.15 -7.31
N ASP A 532 -32.76 -0.81 -6.03
CA ASP A 532 -33.39 0.43 -5.60
C ASP A 532 -32.51 1.64 -5.97
N LEU A 533 -33.08 2.56 -6.76
CA LEU A 533 -32.34 3.75 -7.24
C LEU A 533 -32.00 4.71 -6.13
N ASP A 534 -32.86 4.88 -5.15
CA ASP A 534 -32.64 5.81 -4.04
C ASP A 534 -31.57 5.26 -3.09
N GLU A 535 -31.59 3.96 -2.82
CA GLU A 535 -30.54 3.27 -2.04
C GLU A 535 -29.18 3.37 -2.74
N LEU A 536 -29.12 3.14 -4.07
CA LEU A 536 -27.88 3.32 -4.84
C LEU A 536 -27.34 4.75 -4.75
N LYS A 537 -28.22 5.76 -4.91
CA LYS A 537 -27.83 7.17 -4.80
C LYS A 537 -27.31 7.51 -3.40
N GLU A 538 -27.94 6.97 -2.36
CA GLU A 538 -27.51 7.16 -0.98
C GLU A 538 -26.12 6.55 -0.73
N ASN A 539 -25.91 5.31 -1.17
CA ASN A 539 -24.62 4.63 -1.04
C ASN A 539 -23.50 5.38 -1.79
N LEU A 540 -23.79 5.91 -2.97
CA LEU A 540 -22.82 6.72 -3.73
C LEU A 540 -22.52 8.07 -3.06
N LEU A 541 -23.51 8.72 -2.47
CA LEU A 541 -23.31 9.97 -1.73
C LEU A 541 -22.51 9.72 -0.44
N GLU A 542 -22.74 8.61 0.24
CA GLU A 542 -21.95 8.18 1.39
C GLU A 542 -20.49 7.93 0.99
N LEU A 543 -20.27 7.16 -0.09
CA LEU A 543 -18.93 6.92 -0.62
C LEU A 543 -18.22 8.22 -1.02
N LEU A 544 -18.94 9.17 -1.64
CA LEU A 544 -18.37 10.49 -1.97
C LEU A 544 -17.94 11.24 -0.70
N ASN A 545 -18.78 11.24 0.34
CA ASN A 545 -18.42 11.88 1.61
C ASN A 545 -17.17 11.24 2.21
N HIS A 546 -17.09 9.91 2.28
CA HIS A 546 -15.90 9.21 2.78
C HIS A 546 -14.66 9.46 1.93
N SER A 547 -14.82 9.53 0.59
CA SER A 547 -13.72 9.82 -0.34
C SER A 547 -13.14 11.23 -0.16
N LEU A 548 -13.93 12.19 0.35
CA LEU A 548 -13.43 13.52 0.69
C LEU A 548 -12.95 13.60 2.14
N ALA A 549 -13.66 12.97 3.06
CA ALA A 549 -13.34 13.00 4.49
C ALA A 549 -11.99 12.33 4.78
N MET A 550 -11.66 11.24 4.09
CA MET A 550 -10.40 10.53 4.30
C MET A 550 -9.16 11.41 3.99
N PRO A 551 -9.03 12.09 2.83
CA PRO A 551 -7.96 13.04 2.60
C PRO A 551 -8.01 14.29 3.51
N LEU A 552 -9.21 14.74 3.87
CA LEU A 552 -9.38 15.85 4.81
C LEU A 552 -8.89 15.52 6.23
N ALA A 553 -8.72 14.23 6.55
CA ALA A 553 -8.07 13.83 7.78
C ALA A 553 -6.62 14.35 7.91
N LEU A 554 -5.98 14.71 6.80
CA LEU A 554 -4.71 15.44 6.80
C LEU A 554 -4.86 16.80 7.53
N CYS A 555 -5.98 17.48 7.33
CA CYS A 555 -6.25 18.80 7.85
C CYS A 555 -7.75 19.02 8.12
N PRO A 556 -8.36 18.41 9.19
CA PRO A 556 -9.81 18.41 9.40
C PRO A 556 -10.44 19.80 9.48
N ASN A 557 -9.73 20.76 10.07
CA ASN A 557 -10.22 22.12 10.25
C ASN A 557 -10.08 23.01 9.00
N HIS A 558 -9.50 22.50 7.92
CA HIS A 558 -9.29 23.30 6.71
C HIS A 558 -10.61 23.75 6.07
N ILE A 559 -11.63 22.89 6.10
CA ILE A 559 -12.97 23.23 5.59
C ILE A 559 -13.62 24.41 6.36
N GLU A 560 -13.36 24.54 7.65
CA GLU A 560 -13.97 25.59 8.47
C GLU A 560 -13.42 26.99 8.16
N LYS A 561 -12.14 27.07 7.80
CA LYS A 561 -11.49 28.34 7.42
C LYS A 561 -12.06 28.92 6.12
N GLU A 562 -12.57 28.06 5.24
CA GLU A 562 -13.06 28.43 3.90
C GLU A 562 -14.60 28.42 3.80
N LYS A 563 -15.25 29.25 4.65
CA LYS A 563 -16.72 29.34 4.78
C LYS A 563 -17.47 29.59 3.46
N LYS A 564 -16.82 30.17 2.47
CA LYS A 564 -17.48 30.59 1.22
C LYS A 564 -17.71 29.45 0.22
N TYR A 565 -16.95 28.35 0.30
CA TYR A 565 -16.99 27.28 -0.69
C TYR A 565 -17.99 26.18 -0.34
N PHE A 566 -18.02 25.69 0.88
CA PHE A 566 -19.00 24.71 1.36
C PHE A 566 -20.13 25.44 2.10
N LYS A 567 -21.26 25.69 1.41
CA LYS A 567 -22.33 26.56 1.92
C LYS A 567 -23.19 25.92 3.03
N LYS A 568 -23.38 24.58 2.98
CA LYS A 568 -24.23 23.87 3.95
C LYS A 568 -23.45 23.54 5.22
N ILE A 569 -23.85 24.12 6.35
CA ILE A 569 -23.23 23.90 7.66
C ILE A 569 -23.24 22.41 8.03
N ALA A 570 -24.37 21.73 7.87
CA ALA A 570 -24.49 20.29 8.17
C ALA A 570 -23.49 19.42 7.39
N LEU A 571 -23.23 19.75 6.10
CA LEU A 571 -22.23 19.03 5.31
C LEU A 571 -20.81 19.25 5.82
N LYS A 572 -20.46 20.48 6.20
CA LYS A 572 -19.15 20.80 6.76
C LYS A 572 -18.88 20.03 8.05
N THR A 573 -19.87 20.05 8.96
CA THR A 573 -19.79 19.33 10.23
C THR A 573 -19.62 17.83 9.99
N ARG A 574 -20.43 17.25 9.10
CA ARG A 574 -20.32 15.84 8.75
C ARG A 574 -18.94 15.46 8.19
N LEU A 575 -18.46 16.18 7.18
CA LEU A 575 -17.14 15.91 6.57
C LEU A 575 -16.00 16.08 7.56
N ARG A 576 -16.08 17.08 8.44
CA ARG A 576 -15.11 17.27 9.52
C ARG A 576 -15.14 16.10 10.51
N ASP A 577 -16.31 15.72 10.99
CA ASP A 577 -16.45 14.66 11.99
C ASP A 577 -16.00 13.31 11.44
N GLU A 578 -16.30 13.00 10.17
CA GLU A 578 -15.78 11.82 9.48
C GLU A 578 -14.25 11.90 9.29
N ALA A 579 -13.72 13.06 8.90
CA ALA A 579 -12.28 13.29 8.79
C ALA A 579 -11.54 13.11 10.12
N VAL A 580 -12.12 13.58 11.22
CA VAL A 580 -11.56 13.37 12.57
C VAL A 580 -11.54 11.87 12.91
N LYS A 581 -12.60 11.14 12.62
CA LYS A 581 -12.63 9.68 12.84
C LYS A 581 -11.54 8.97 12.03
N PHE A 582 -11.38 9.27 10.74
CA PHE A 582 -10.31 8.73 9.92
C PHE A 582 -8.92 9.02 10.48
N ARG A 583 -8.73 10.23 11.02
CA ARG A 583 -7.45 10.66 11.57
C ARG A 583 -7.10 9.97 12.88
N HIS A 584 -8.08 9.78 13.77
CA HIS A 584 -7.87 9.15 15.06
C HIS A 584 -7.82 7.62 14.98
N ALA A 585 -8.30 7.04 13.91
CA ALA A 585 -8.19 5.61 13.66
C ALA A 585 -6.81 5.27 13.13
N ASN A 586 -5.84 5.19 14.02
CA ASN A 586 -4.46 4.88 13.67
C ASN A 586 -4.34 3.43 13.22
N MET A 587 -3.91 3.27 11.98
CA MET A 587 -3.68 1.97 11.40
C MET A 587 -2.18 1.71 11.31
N PHE A 588 -1.67 0.79 12.14
CA PHE A 588 -0.27 0.36 12.07
C PHE A 588 -0.13 -0.85 11.16
N LYS A 589 0.67 -0.72 10.13
CA LYS A 589 0.99 -1.82 9.23
C LYS A 589 1.93 -2.83 9.90
N HIS A 590 2.71 -2.39 10.86
CA HIS A 590 3.75 -3.21 11.47
C HIS A 590 3.28 -3.82 12.80
N ASN A 591 3.54 -5.12 13.01
CA ASN A 591 3.22 -5.82 14.24
C ASN A 591 3.94 -5.28 15.48
N TYR A 592 5.07 -4.60 15.26
CA TYR A 592 5.96 -4.20 16.35
C TYR A 592 5.44 -3.06 17.21
N ILE A 593 4.54 -2.25 16.65
CA ILE A 593 4.17 -1.01 17.29
C ILE A 593 2.81 -1.11 17.96
N GLY A 594 2.02 -2.10 17.58
CA GLY A 594 0.77 -2.44 18.26
C GLY A 594 -0.09 -1.23 18.63
N LEU A 595 -0.67 -1.30 19.81
CA LEU A 595 -1.62 -0.30 20.31
C LEU A 595 -0.98 1.04 20.67
N GLN A 596 0.30 1.06 20.98
CA GLN A 596 0.98 2.24 21.45
C GLN A 596 1.01 3.36 20.39
N GLY A 597 1.08 3.00 19.13
CA GLY A 597 1.07 3.98 18.08
C GLY A 597 -0.23 4.76 17.96
N ILE A 598 -1.37 4.17 18.38
CA ILE A 598 -2.66 4.88 18.41
C ILE A 598 -2.54 6.11 19.30
N ASN A 599 -1.98 5.96 20.51
CA ASN A 599 -1.78 7.07 21.42
C ASN A 599 -0.77 8.09 20.89
N TYR A 600 0.30 7.61 20.28
CA TYR A 600 1.37 8.46 19.77
C TYR A 600 0.87 9.40 18.67
N THR A 601 0.14 8.89 17.71
CA THR A 601 -0.40 9.69 16.61
C THR A 601 -1.50 10.63 17.07
N ALA A 602 -2.34 10.22 18.01
CA ALA A 602 -3.35 11.09 18.60
C ALA A 602 -2.73 12.28 19.34
N CYS A 603 -1.61 12.07 20.05
CA CYS A 603 -0.88 13.15 20.73
C CYS A 603 -0.34 14.20 19.76
N LEU A 604 0.15 13.78 18.59
CA LEU A 604 0.71 14.68 17.59
C LEU A 604 -0.36 15.53 16.89
N PHE A 605 -1.60 15.05 16.82
CA PHE A 605 -2.66 15.64 16.03
C PHE A 605 -3.95 15.91 16.80
N ASP A 606 -3.89 16.04 18.11
CA ASP A 606 -5.05 16.47 18.89
C ASP A 606 -5.58 17.79 18.31
N ASP A 607 -6.90 17.88 18.04
CA ASP A 607 -7.55 19.05 17.45
C ASP A 607 -7.34 20.32 18.26
N ASN A 608 -7.04 20.17 19.53
CA ASN A 608 -6.67 21.26 20.45
C ASN A 608 -5.16 21.49 20.55
N SER A 609 -4.34 20.65 19.90
CA SER A 609 -2.90 20.85 19.95
C SER A 609 -2.50 22.02 19.06
N SER A 610 -1.68 22.87 19.59
CA SER A 610 -1.09 24.03 18.95
C SER A 610 -0.20 23.68 17.74
N LEU A 611 0.00 22.41 17.40
CA LEU A 611 0.72 21.98 16.19
C LEU A 611 0.20 22.66 14.91
N PHE A 612 -1.10 22.94 14.84
CA PHE A 612 -1.68 23.71 13.75
C PHE A 612 -1.91 25.20 14.07
N GLY A 613 -1.66 25.63 15.30
CA GLY A 613 -1.99 26.98 15.73
C GLY A 613 -0.81 27.91 16.02
N ASN A 614 0.17 27.53 16.81
CA ASN A 614 1.16 28.46 17.36
C ASN A 614 2.60 27.94 17.48
N SER A 615 2.88 26.65 17.59
CA SER A 615 4.24 26.15 17.82
C SER A 615 5.04 25.92 16.52
N VAL A 616 4.36 25.79 15.41
CA VAL A 616 5.00 25.59 14.09
C VAL A 616 5.54 26.91 13.51
N LYS A 617 5.26 28.06 14.15
CA LYS A 617 5.76 29.36 13.69
C LYS A 617 7.26 29.56 13.83
N SER A 618 7.96 28.71 14.56
CA SER A 618 9.38 28.92 14.86
C SER A 618 10.34 27.96 14.16
N ASN A 619 9.89 26.87 13.50
CA ASN A 619 10.78 25.80 13.08
C ASN A 619 10.62 25.34 11.64
N GLN A 620 11.65 24.74 11.10
CA GLN A 620 11.83 24.25 9.73
C GLN A 620 10.76 23.29 9.20
N PHE A 621 9.91 22.75 10.06
CA PHE A 621 8.75 21.96 9.68
C PHE A 621 7.56 22.90 9.52
N GLU A 622 7.30 23.32 8.30
CA GLU A 622 6.05 23.95 7.97
C GLU A 622 4.88 22.98 8.18
N VAL A 623 3.69 23.50 8.48
CA VAL A 623 2.46 22.69 8.65
C VAL A 623 2.26 21.73 7.48
N HIS A 624 2.63 22.14 6.26
CA HIS A 624 2.56 21.33 5.06
C HIS A 624 3.48 20.11 5.13
N ASP A 625 4.71 20.27 5.62
CA ASP A 625 5.67 19.16 5.73
C ASP A 625 5.19 18.15 6.77
N ALA A 626 4.70 18.61 7.93
CA ALA A 626 4.09 17.76 8.94
C ALA A 626 2.89 16.98 8.38
N ILE A 627 2.01 17.63 7.60
CA ILE A 627 0.86 17.01 6.94
C ILE A 627 1.32 15.91 5.97
N CYS A 628 2.35 16.17 5.18
CA CYS A 628 2.84 15.20 4.20
C CYS A 628 3.48 13.97 4.85
N PHE A 629 4.17 14.14 5.98
CA PHE A 629 4.82 13.06 6.71
C PHE A 629 3.84 12.23 7.55
N LEU A 630 2.89 12.88 8.17
CA LEU A 630 2.03 12.28 9.20
C LEU A 630 0.58 12.13 8.71
N SER A 631 0.41 11.86 7.43
CA SER A 631 -0.87 11.48 6.85
C SER A 631 -1.50 10.33 7.66
N PRO A 632 -2.83 10.31 7.90
CA PRO A 632 -3.51 9.21 8.57
C PRO A 632 -3.56 7.99 7.65
N VAL A 633 -2.42 7.36 7.53
CA VAL A 633 -2.14 6.12 6.83
C VAL A 633 -1.71 5.09 7.87
N PHE A 634 -1.52 3.85 7.45
CA PHE A 634 -0.75 2.94 8.27
C PHE A 634 0.60 3.57 8.57
N ILE A 635 0.89 3.78 9.86
CA ILE A 635 2.18 4.28 10.29
C ILE A 635 3.16 3.12 10.24
N HIS A 636 4.20 3.31 9.45
CA HIS A 636 5.27 2.36 9.30
C HIS A 636 6.32 2.56 10.40
N PHE A 637 7.15 1.54 10.61
CA PHE A 637 8.19 1.58 11.61
C PHE A 637 9.17 2.76 11.41
N GLU A 638 9.56 3.04 10.18
CA GLU A 638 10.41 4.16 9.81
C GLU A 638 9.77 5.53 10.06
N GLU A 639 8.45 5.63 9.97
CA GLU A 639 7.73 6.88 10.27
C GLU A 639 7.76 7.19 11.75
N LEU A 640 7.74 6.18 12.63
CA LEU A 640 7.96 6.38 14.05
C LEU A 640 9.38 6.83 14.38
N ASN A 641 10.38 6.30 13.65
CA ASN A 641 11.74 6.78 13.77
C ASN A 641 11.83 8.28 13.45
N LEU A 642 11.12 8.74 12.41
CA LEU A 642 11.07 10.15 12.03
C LEU A 642 10.41 11.01 13.10
N ILE A 643 9.33 10.52 13.71
CA ILE A 643 8.62 11.23 14.78
C ILE A 643 9.55 11.38 16.00
N ASP A 644 10.23 10.31 16.40
CA ASP A 644 11.13 10.34 17.56
C ASP A 644 12.36 11.22 17.30
N ILE A 645 12.92 11.19 16.09
CA ILE A 645 13.99 12.12 15.66
C ILE A 645 13.50 13.56 15.76
N HIS A 646 12.29 13.86 15.29
CA HIS A 646 11.70 15.20 15.41
C HIS A 646 11.57 15.63 16.87
N ASP A 647 11.00 14.77 17.71
CA ASP A 647 10.83 15.06 19.13
C ASP A 647 12.17 15.30 19.82
N LYS A 648 13.19 14.51 19.51
CA LYS A 648 14.55 14.70 20.04
C LYS A 648 15.17 16.01 19.59
N ILE A 649 15.02 16.41 18.32
CA ILE A 649 15.49 17.71 17.84
C ILE A 649 14.81 18.85 18.60
N MET A 650 13.51 18.72 18.88
CA MET A 650 12.74 19.74 19.58
C MET A 650 13.01 19.76 21.09
N THR A 651 13.29 18.61 21.71
CA THR A 651 13.56 18.49 23.15
C THR A 651 15.02 18.68 23.53
N LEU A 652 15.97 18.53 22.61
CA LEU A 652 17.41 18.80 22.84
C LEU A 652 17.69 20.15 23.51
N VAL A 653 16.70 20.99 23.54
CA VAL A 653 16.80 22.39 23.97
C VAL A 653 15.88 22.74 25.14
N SER A 654 14.92 21.85 25.49
CA SER A 654 13.97 22.12 26.57
C SER A 654 14.47 21.72 27.97
N ASP A 655 15.41 20.79 28.06
CA ASP A 655 15.99 20.33 29.34
C ASP A 655 17.11 21.29 29.81
N GLY A 656 16.67 22.23 30.45
CA GLY A 656 17.12 23.52 30.87
C GLY A 656 18.49 23.72 31.49
N ASP A 657 19.44 22.81 31.66
CA ASP A 657 20.69 23.13 32.37
C ASP A 657 21.95 22.44 31.88
N SER A 658 21.90 21.61 30.82
CA SER A 658 23.14 21.09 30.25
C SER A 658 23.42 21.71 28.88
N GLU A 659 24.47 22.51 28.77
CA GLU A 659 25.03 23.01 27.49
C GLU A 659 25.55 21.91 26.57
N SER A 660 25.46 20.63 26.97
CA SER A 660 26.02 19.49 26.24
C SER A 660 24.93 18.61 25.63
N VAL A 661 25.14 18.27 24.37
CA VAL A 661 24.24 17.44 23.55
C VAL A 661 24.95 16.15 23.16
N LYS A 662 24.25 15.02 23.19
CA LYS A 662 24.77 13.78 22.60
C LYS A 662 24.81 13.92 21.07
N SER A 663 25.88 13.46 20.46
CA SER A 663 26.03 13.55 19.00
C SER A 663 25.11 12.61 18.22
N SER A 664 24.73 11.49 18.82
CA SER A 664 23.81 10.53 18.20
C SER A 664 22.36 10.83 18.60
N MET A 665 21.51 11.02 17.60
CA MET A 665 20.05 11.12 17.75
C MET A 665 19.40 9.76 17.46
N ASP A 666 20.01 8.69 17.98
CA ASP A 666 19.41 7.38 17.78
C ASP A 666 18.02 7.33 18.42
N VAL A 667 17.08 6.95 17.63
CA VAL A 667 15.84 6.43 18.12
C VAL A 667 16.20 5.24 18.99
N ASP A 668 15.79 5.23 20.22
CA ASP A 668 15.90 4.05 21.03
C ASP A 668 14.88 3.01 20.55
N LEU A 669 15.25 2.35 19.44
CA LEU A 669 14.45 1.25 18.87
C LEU A 669 14.23 0.16 19.92
N MET A 670 15.16 0.00 20.86
CA MET A 670 14.99 -0.88 22.00
C MET A 670 13.91 -0.38 22.95
N GLU A 671 13.77 0.92 23.16
CA GLU A 671 12.69 1.46 23.97
C GLU A 671 11.33 1.27 23.31
N ILE A 672 11.20 1.54 22.00
CA ILE A 672 9.97 1.26 21.25
C ILE A 672 9.61 -0.22 21.32
N GLN A 673 10.58 -1.11 21.14
CA GLN A 673 10.40 -2.55 21.27
C GLN A 673 10.02 -2.95 22.70
N ASN A 674 10.71 -2.41 23.71
CA ASN A 674 10.43 -2.68 25.13
C ASN A 674 9.04 -2.17 25.54
N ARG A 675 8.60 -1.05 25.00
CA ARG A 675 7.23 -0.56 25.23
C ARG A 675 6.20 -1.52 24.65
N PHE A 676 6.44 -2.05 23.47
CA PHE A 676 5.58 -3.07 22.86
C PHE A 676 5.54 -4.36 23.67
N ILE A 677 6.69 -4.85 24.13
CA ILE A 677 6.77 -6.02 25.04
C ILE A 677 5.96 -5.77 26.30
N ARG A 678 6.08 -4.59 26.91
CA ARG A 678 5.31 -4.25 28.13
C ARG A 678 3.82 -4.25 27.87
N ILE A 679 3.35 -3.74 26.75
CA ILE A 679 1.94 -3.75 26.38
C ILE A 679 1.46 -5.18 26.18
N ASN A 680 2.17 -6.00 25.44
CA ASN A 680 1.81 -7.41 25.24
C ASN A 680 1.80 -8.19 26.56
N THR A 681 2.77 -7.99 27.43
CA THR A 681 2.82 -8.65 28.74
C THR A 681 1.65 -8.24 29.64
N LYS A 682 1.28 -6.95 29.64
CA LYS A 682 0.10 -6.46 30.36
C LYS A 682 -1.19 -7.03 29.74
N TRP A 683 -1.28 -7.08 28.42
CA TRP A 683 -2.39 -7.67 27.70
C TRP A 683 -2.58 -9.14 28.05
N GLN A 684 -1.51 -9.94 28.00
CA GLN A 684 -1.54 -11.36 28.40
C GLN A 684 -1.98 -11.56 29.84
N LYS A 685 -1.50 -10.74 30.78
CA LYS A 685 -1.92 -10.79 32.19
C LYS A 685 -3.41 -10.47 32.37
N LEU A 686 -3.93 -9.49 31.64
CA LEU A 686 -5.34 -9.11 31.68
C LEU A 686 -6.25 -10.17 31.08
N LEU A 687 -5.76 -10.88 30.06
CA LEU A 687 -6.48 -11.97 29.39
C LEU A 687 -6.36 -13.31 30.10
N LYS A 688 -5.55 -13.41 31.19
CA LYS A 688 -5.25 -14.66 31.91
C LYS A 688 -4.61 -15.74 31.02
N GLU A 689 -3.88 -15.39 30.03
CA GLU A 689 -3.17 -16.34 29.18
C GLU A 689 -1.75 -16.59 29.71
N ASP A 690 -1.51 -17.86 30.09
CA ASP A 690 -0.17 -18.33 30.52
C ASP A 690 0.76 -18.70 29.35
N LYS A 691 0.33 -18.50 28.12
CA LYS A 691 1.15 -18.83 26.95
C LYS A 691 2.26 -17.80 26.79
N LYS A 692 3.49 -18.26 26.95
CA LYS A 692 4.67 -17.52 26.51
C LYS A 692 4.59 -17.36 24.98
N GLU A 693 4.12 -16.22 24.52
CA GLU A 693 4.37 -15.85 23.13
C GLU A 693 5.88 -15.84 22.89
N ASP A 694 6.27 -16.43 21.78
CA ASP A 694 7.64 -16.34 21.29
C ASP A 694 7.94 -14.88 20.94
N SER A 695 8.49 -14.14 21.89
CA SER A 695 8.93 -12.76 21.73
C SER A 695 10.21 -12.62 20.88
N SER A 696 10.72 -13.75 20.38
CA SER A 696 11.96 -13.81 19.59
C SER A 696 11.95 -12.94 18.34
N TRP A 697 10.75 -12.62 17.82
CA TRP A 697 10.61 -11.74 16.67
C TRP A 697 10.92 -10.26 16.96
N ILE A 698 10.87 -9.83 18.22
CA ILE A 698 11.09 -8.43 18.62
C ILE A 698 12.59 -8.13 18.73
N ASN A 699 13.38 -9.11 19.12
CA ASN A 699 14.82 -8.95 19.41
C ASN A 699 15.70 -8.97 18.16
N CYS A 700 15.09 -9.04 16.96
CA CYS A 700 15.82 -9.61 15.84
C CYS A 700 16.45 -8.64 14.86
N PHE A 701 16.31 -7.29 14.95
CA PHE A 701 16.90 -6.55 13.83
C PHE A 701 17.86 -5.42 14.18
N VAL A 702 17.81 -4.85 15.34
CA VAL A 702 18.74 -3.79 15.70
C VAL A 702 19.30 -4.02 17.11
N GLU A 703 20.58 -4.24 17.19
CA GLU A 703 21.33 -4.27 18.44
C GLU A 703 22.21 -3.03 18.51
N THR A 704 22.12 -2.28 19.60
CA THR A 704 22.96 -1.12 19.84
C THR A 704 23.76 -1.31 21.12
N HIS A 705 25.08 -1.10 21.04
CA HIS A 705 25.96 -1.09 22.18
C HIS A 705 26.80 0.20 22.17
N ILE A 706 26.99 0.79 23.33
CA ILE A 706 27.88 1.91 23.53
C ILE A 706 29.04 1.41 24.39
N ASP A 707 30.25 1.73 23.97
CA ASP A 707 31.44 1.33 24.74
C ASP A 707 31.55 2.08 26.09
N ALA A 708 32.41 1.57 27.00
CA ALA A 708 32.59 2.16 28.32
C ALA A 708 33.14 3.60 28.30
N SER A 709 33.74 4.03 27.18
CA SER A 709 34.25 5.40 27.00
C SER A 709 33.19 6.37 26.43
N ASN A 710 32.00 5.89 26.08
CA ASN A 710 30.94 6.66 25.37
C ASN A 710 31.36 7.26 24.01
N THR A 711 32.43 6.76 23.40
CA THR A 711 32.98 7.27 22.16
C THR A 711 32.60 6.40 20.95
N GLU A 712 32.59 5.09 21.12
CA GLU A 712 32.23 4.14 20.09
C GLU A 712 30.82 3.63 20.33
N GLN A 713 29.96 3.82 19.34
CA GLN A 713 28.65 3.19 19.29
C GLN A 713 28.69 2.07 18.25
N TYR A 714 28.13 0.92 18.59
CA TYR A 714 28.02 -0.20 17.69
C TYR A 714 26.52 -0.44 17.36
N VAL A 715 26.19 -0.50 16.07
CA VAL A 715 24.83 -0.78 15.59
C VAL A 715 24.90 -1.99 14.68
N SER A 716 24.32 -3.10 15.10
CA SER A 716 24.23 -4.33 14.32
C SER A 716 22.79 -4.53 13.83
N LEU A 717 22.63 -4.81 12.54
CA LEU A 717 21.37 -5.08 11.92
C LEU A 717 21.27 -6.55 11.53
N SER A 718 20.28 -7.25 12.08
CA SER A 718 19.96 -8.62 11.72
C SER A 718 18.96 -8.61 10.55
N ASP A 719 19.36 -9.18 9.42
CA ASP A 719 18.55 -9.31 8.21
C ASP A 719 18.26 -10.81 7.98
N GLU A 720 16.99 -11.19 7.81
CA GLU A 720 16.62 -12.60 7.59
C GLU A 720 17.19 -13.19 6.30
N LYS A 721 17.57 -12.33 5.36
CA LYS A 721 18.19 -12.75 4.09
C LYS A 721 19.70 -12.57 4.09
N ILE A 722 20.33 -12.47 5.26
CA ILE A 722 21.76 -12.17 5.37
C ILE A 722 22.64 -13.11 4.55
N ASP A 723 22.25 -14.40 4.46
CA ASP A 723 23.00 -15.38 3.68
C ASP A 723 22.94 -15.19 2.17
N GLN A 724 21.94 -14.45 1.67
CA GLN A 724 21.77 -14.15 0.24
C GLN A 724 22.62 -12.97 -0.23
N TYR A 725 23.17 -12.15 0.70
CA TYR A 725 23.98 -11.01 0.33
C TYR A 725 25.43 -11.40 0.10
N GLN A 726 26.01 -10.78 -0.93
CA GLN A 726 27.44 -10.87 -1.20
C GLN A 726 28.23 -10.03 -0.19
N VAL A 727 29.49 -10.41 0.05
CA VAL A 727 30.41 -9.62 0.89
C VAL A 727 30.75 -8.30 0.19
N ASP A 728 31.04 -8.36 -1.11
CA ASP A 728 31.35 -7.18 -1.90
C ASP A 728 30.12 -6.29 -2.07
N LYS A 729 30.30 -4.99 -1.89
CA LYS A 729 29.24 -3.97 -2.00
C LYS A 729 29.45 -3.08 -3.21
N ARG A 730 28.38 -2.86 -3.97
CA ARG A 730 28.34 -1.86 -5.03
C ARG A 730 27.90 -0.52 -4.45
N ILE A 731 28.83 0.43 -4.40
CA ILE A 731 28.60 1.76 -3.84
C ILE A 731 28.46 2.77 -4.96
N ALA A 732 27.33 3.48 -5.01
CA ALA A 732 27.11 4.62 -5.90
C ALA A 732 27.52 5.91 -5.17
N ILE A 733 28.33 6.72 -5.81
CA ILE A 733 28.79 8.01 -5.30
C ILE A 733 28.12 9.11 -6.13
N ALA A 734 27.34 9.97 -5.49
CA ALA A 734 26.72 11.11 -6.14
C ALA A 734 27.57 12.36 -5.97
N ASN A 735 28.25 12.77 -7.01
CA ASN A 735 28.97 14.03 -7.06
C ASN A 735 28.02 15.20 -7.36
N LYS A 736 27.10 15.48 -6.42
CA LYS A 736 26.12 16.56 -6.56
C LYS A 736 26.73 17.88 -6.12
N GLN A 737 26.65 18.89 -6.97
CA GLN A 737 26.99 20.26 -6.59
C GLN A 737 26.01 20.80 -5.54
N VAL A 738 26.56 21.28 -4.41
CA VAL A 738 25.83 21.99 -3.36
C VAL A 738 26.12 23.47 -3.50
N PHE A 739 25.08 24.25 -3.75
CA PHE A 739 25.23 25.71 -3.91
C PHE A 739 25.17 26.40 -2.55
N GLU A 740 26.08 27.34 -2.34
CA GLU A 740 26.13 28.13 -1.11
C GLU A 740 24.77 28.80 -0.79
N GLN A 741 24.02 29.20 -1.80
CA GLN A 741 22.69 29.78 -1.63
C GLN A 741 21.69 28.82 -0.97
N GLU A 742 21.82 27.51 -1.14
CA GLU A 742 20.91 26.49 -0.63
C GLU A 742 20.99 26.42 0.91
N TYR A 743 22.18 26.15 1.46
CA TYR A 743 22.32 26.05 2.92
C TYR A 743 22.30 27.42 3.59
N MET A 744 22.74 28.50 2.90
CA MET A 744 22.61 29.87 3.42
C MET A 744 21.16 30.33 3.52
N HIS A 745 20.25 29.79 2.70
CA HIS A 745 18.83 30.04 2.86
C HIS A 745 18.32 29.52 4.22
N VAL A 746 18.75 28.32 4.63
CA VAL A 746 18.44 27.79 5.97
C VAL A 746 18.97 28.71 7.07
N VAL A 747 20.24 29.14 6.94
CA VAL A 747 20.88 30.05 7.91
C VAL A 747 20.12 31.38 8.01
N LYS A 748 19.63 31.91 6.88
CA LYS A 748 18.93 33.24 6.85
C LYS A 748 17.44 33.14 7.14
N ARG A 749 16.78 32.07 6.72
CA ARG A 749 15.31 31.95 6.71
C ARG A 749 14.78 30.84 7.64
N LYS A 750 15.66 30.05 8.23
CA LYS A 750 15.33 28.88 9.07
C LYS A 750 14.56 27.79 8.34
N SER A 751 14.54 27.82 7.01
CA SER A 751 13.88 26.83 6.16
C SER A 751 14.74 26.47 4.96
N GLY A 752 14.71 25.21 4.51
CA GLY A 752 15.43 24.74 3.32
C GLY A 752 14.78 25.26 2.01
N ILE A 753 15.57 25.35 0.96
CA ILE A 753 15.02 25.57 -0.40
C ILE A 753 14.50 24.25 -0.93
N VAL A 754 13.21 24.16 -1.08
CA VAL A 754 12.52 23.03 -1.71
C VAL A 754 11.98 23.50 -3.07
N ASN A 755 12.62 23.08 -4.15
CA ASN A 755 12.23 23.46 -5.51
C ASN A 755 12.32 22.27 -6.49
N SER A 756 11.70 22.44 -7.66
CA SER A 756 11.63 21.37 -8.68
C SER A 756 13.00 20.92 -9.17
N SER A 757 13.94 21.84 -9.35
CA SER A 757 15.30 21.52 -9.83
C SER A 757 16.05 20.59 -8.85
N ARG A 758 16.00 20.88 -7.55
CA ARG A 758 16.64 20.03 -6.52
C ARG A 758 15.95 18.69 -6.41
N ARG A 759 14.61 18.68 -6.44
CA ARG A 759 13.80 17.46 -6.39
C ARG A 759 14.08 16.56 -7.59
N LYS A 760 14.12 17.14 -8.80
CA LYS A 760 14.48 16.44 -10.03
C LYS A 760 15.87 15.82 -9.94
N ALA A 761 16.88 16.60 -9.52
CA ALA A 761 18.26 16.11 -9.38
C ALA A 761 18.31 14.93 -8.38
N LEU A 762 17.64 15.03 -7.24
CA LEU A 762 17.61 13.95 -6.25
C LEU A 762 16.92 12.69 -6.79
N CYS A 763 15.77 12.83 -7.46
CA CYS A 763 15.08 11.72 -8.09
C CYS A 763 15.94 11.02 -9.16
N MET A 764 16.65 11.79 -9.99
CA MET A 764 17.56 11.24 -10.99
C MET A 764 18.71 10.46 -10.35
N ILE A 765 19.37 11.02 -9.33
CA ILE A 765 20.46 10.35 -8.61
C ILE A 765 19.99 9.01 -8.03
N ILE A 766 18.83 8.98 -7.35
CA ILE A 766 18.27 7.75 -6.78
C ILE A 766 17.94 6.75 -7.89
N ASN A 767 17.29 7.20 -8.97
CA ASN A 767 16.95 6.33 -10.09
C ASN A 767 18.19 5.73 -10.78
N ASP A 768 19.24 6.52 -10.98
CA ASP A 768 20.46 6.05 -11.65
C ASP A 768 21.21 5.04 -10.76
N ALA A 769 21.36 5.33 -9.47
CA ALA A 769 21.95 4.38 -8.54
C ALA A 769 21.14 3.05 -8.48
N TYR A 770 19.81 3.13 -8.52
CA TYR A 770 18.93 1.95 -8.54
C TYR A 770 19.04 1.17 -9.85
N LYS A 771 19.14 1.82 -11.02
CA LYS A 771 19.37 1.15 -12.31
C LYS A 771 20.68 0.36 -12.32
N GLU A 772 21.73 0.93 -11.73
CA GLU A 772 23.05 0.29 -11.60
C GLU A 772 23.10 -0.77 -10.50
N GLN A 773 21.97 -1.06 -9.86
CA GLN A 773 21.86 -2.06 -8.79
C GLN A 773 22.84 -1.80 -7.63
N ALA A 774 23.00 -0.54 -7.25
CA ALA A 774 23.83 -0.18 -6.11
C ALA A 774 23.23 -0.72 -4.79
N ASP A 775 24.10 -1.22 -3.90
CA ASP A 775 23.71 -1.58 -2.54
C ASP A 775 23.57 -0.34 -1.65
N MET A 776 24.39 0.68 -1.91
CA MET A 776 24.44 1.91 -1.14
C MET A 776 24.68 3.12 -2.04
N LEU A 777 23.92 4.19 -1.77
CA LEU A 777 24.09 5.51 -2.39
C LEU A 777 24.67 6.48 -1.35
N ILE A 778 25.76 7.17 -1.68
CA ILE A 778 26.37 8.16 -0.81
C ILE A 778 26.32 9.54 -1.48
N MET A 779 25.85 10.55 -0.73
CA MET A 779 25.76 11.94 -1.17
C MET A 779 26.58 12.85 -0.25
N PRO A 780 27.09 14.01 -0.74
CA PRO A 780 27.93 14.93 0.02
C PRO A 780 27.26 15.55 1.26
N GLU A 781 28.03 16.27 2.06
CA GLU A 781 27.55 17.12 3.16
C GLU A 781 26.61 18.21 2.65
N LEU A 782 25.62 18.63 3.44
CA LEU A 782 24.66 19.69 3.16
C LEU A 782 23.84 19.52 1.87
N THR A 783 23.67 18.28 1.42
CA THR A 783 23.07 17.99 0.09
C THR A 783 21.56 17.97 0.11
N VAL A 784 20.94 17.41 1.14
CA VAL A 784 19.50 17.13 1.15
C VAL A 784 18.77 17.98 2.19
N PRO A 785 17.67 18.65 1.81
CA PRO A 785 16.82 19.33 2.77
C PRO A 785 16.30 18.36 3.84
N PHE A 786 16.30 18.79 5.09
CA PHE A 786 15.91 17.92 6.21
C PHE A 786 14.47 17.40 6.07
N CYS A 787 13.56 18.21 5.53
CA CYS A 787 12.17 17.81 5.29
C CYS A 787 12.00 16.62 4.32
N TRP A 788 13.05 16.27 3.54
CA TRP A 788 13.02 15.10 2.66
C TRP A 788 13.57 13.82 3.30
N LEU A 789 13.92 13.83 4.60
CA LEU A 789 14.42 12.64 5.28
C LEU A 789 13.44 11.45 5.21
N GLY A 790 12.14 11.71 5.41
CA GLY A 790 11.09 10.68 5.28
C GLY A 790 10.92 10.16 3.86
N PHE A 791 11.09 11.02 2.86
CA PHE A 791 11.12 10.59 1.47
C PHE A 791 12.31 9.64 1.20
N LEU A 792 13.51 9.97 1.68
CA LEU A 792 14.68 9.08 1.56
C LEU A 792 14.43 7.73 2.23
N ALA A 793 13.85 7.71 3.43
CA ALA A 793 13.50 6.48 4.13
C ALA A 793 12.54 5.61 3.30
N SER A 794 11.53 6.20 2.70
CA SER A 794 10.59 5.48 1.81
C SER A 794 11.29 4.92 0.57
N GLN A 795 12.28 5.63 0.00
CA GLN A 795 13.05 5.15 -1.14
C GLN A 795 14.00 4.01 -0.75
N VAL A 796 14.61 4.05 0.42
CA VAL A 796 15.43 2.95 0.96
C VAL A 796 14.62 1.66 1.06
N ILE A 797 13.38 1.74 1.53
CA ILE A 797 12.48 0.58 1.61
C ILE A 797 12.13 0.06 0.23
N HIS A 798 11.77 0.95 -0.70
CA HIS A 798 11.36 0.60 -2.05
C HIS A 798 12.49 -0.03 -2.87
N THR A 799 13.66 0.62 -2.88
CA THR A 799 14.82 0.20 -3.68
C THR A 799 15.65 -0.88 -2.99
N LYS A 800 15.53 -1.04 -1.67
CA LYS A 800 16.39 -1.87 -0.79
C LYS A 800 17.86 -1.43 -0.81
N MET A 801 18.14 -0.22 -1.28
CA MET A 801 19.44 0.42 -1.35
C MET A 801 19.62 1.31 -0.12
N ALA A 802 20.73 1.20 0.57
CA ALA A 802 21.06 2.09 1.68
C ALA A 802 21.35 3.51 1.15
N ILE A 803 21.06 4.54 1.97
CA ILE A 803 21.40 5.93 1.63
C ILE A 803 22.18 6.54 2.79
N VAL A 804 23.35 7.11 2.49
CA VAL A 804 24.15 7.92 3.40
C VAL A 804 24.26 9.32 2.82
N THR A 805 23.89 10.35 3.59
CA THR A 805 23.89 11.73 3.10
C THR A 805 24.09 12.75 4.20
N GLY A 806 24.84 13.83 3.90
CA GLY A 806 24.77 15.02 4.72
C GLY A 806 23.45 15.74 4.50
N MET A 807 22.81 16.11 5.60
CA MET A 807 21.57 16.89 5.58
C MET A 807 21.89 18.40 5.63
N GLU A 808 20.99 19.23 5.11
CA GLU A 808 21.08 20.69 5.36
C GLU A 808 20.98 20.99 6.86
N TYR A 809 21.40 22.19 7.25
CA TYR A 809 21.29 22.63 8.64
C TYR A 809 19.85 22.49 9.16
N VAL A 810 19.72 22.07 10.41
CA VAL A 810 18.46 22.06 11.15
C VAL A 810 18.52 23.10 12.25
N VAL A 811 17.55 23.99 12.28
CA VAL A 811 17.43 25.00 13.34
C VAL A 811 16.42 24.53 14.38
N GLY A 812 16.91 24.25 15.58
CA GLY A 812 16.09 23.89 16.74
C GLY A 812 15.65 25.12 17.55
N ASP A 813 15.05 24.87 18.71
CA ASP A 813 14.70 25.94 19.67
C ASP A 813 15.92 26.74 20.15
N ARG A 814 15.70 27.92 20.74
CA ARG A 814 16.77 28.82 21.24
C ARG A 814 17.89 29.13 20.24
N ASN A 815 17.56 29.08 18.92
CA ASN A 815 18.51 29.32 17.83
C ASN A 815 19.71 28.35 17.79
N TYR A 816 19.57 27.12 18.28
CA TYR A 816 20.57 26.09 17.98
C TYR A 816 20.52 25.67 16.51
N ILE A 817 21.68 25.53 15.89
CA ILE A 817 21.82 25.07 14.51
C ILE A 817 22.65 23.78 14.46
N LEU A 818 22.10 22.75 13.83
CA LEU A 818 22.67 21.43 13.77
C LEU A 818 23.10 21.11 12.34
N ASN A 819 24.33 20.63 12.18
CA ASN A 819 24.79 19.97 10.97
C ASN A 819 24.72 18.47 11.21
N THR A 820 24.04 17.74 10.34
CA THR A 820 23.75 16.33 10.57
C THR A 820 24.09 15.45 9.36
N VAL A 821 24.44 14.18 9.63
CA VAL A 821 24.56 13.13 8.63
C VAL A 821 23.52 12.04 8.92
N ALA A 822 22.78 11.67 7.87
CA ALA A 822 21.80 10.59 7.93
C ALA A 822 22.37 9.31 7.29
N THR A 823 22.28 8.20 8.02
CA THR A 823 22.55 6.85 7.53
C THR A 823 21.26 6.06 7.61
N ILE A 824 20.71 5.70 6.44
CA ILE A 824 19.41 5.04 6.32
C ILE A 824 19.64 3.66 5.72
N LEU A 825 19.39 2.61 6.53
CA LEU A 825 19.73 1.24 6.18
C LEU A 825 18.48 0.37 6.05
N PRO A 826 18.27 -0.30 4.91
CA PRO A 826 17.16 -1.22 4.74
C PRO A 826 17.39 -2.51 5.53
N ILE A 827 16.29 -3.05 6.08
CA ILE A 827 16.27 -4.30 6.84
C ILE A 827 15.17 -5.18 6.24
N GLN A 828 15.51 -6.40 5.88
CA GLN A 828 14.53 -7.38 5.44
C GLN A 828 14.09 -8.25 6.62
N THR A 829 12.85 -8.11 7.01
CA THR A 829 12.23 -8.91 8.06
C THR A 829 11.28 -9.94 7.46
N LYS A 830 10.86 -10.93 8.25
CA LYS A 830 9.80 -11.89 7.85
C LYS A 830 8.46 -11.22 7.51
N TYR A 831 8.27 -9.98 7.91
CA TYR A 831 7.03 -9.22 7.67
C TYR A 831 7.14 -8.22 6.51
N GLY A 832 8.30 -8.10 5.90
CA GLY A 832 8.57 -7.19 4.79
C GLY A 832 9.84 -6.37 4.99
N THR A 833 10.09 -5.44 4.08
CA THR A 833 11.22 -4.52 4.18
C THR A 833 10.83 -3.30 5.01
N THR A 834 11.70 -2.92 5.95
CA THR A 834 11.66 -1.65 6.67
C THR A 834 13.04 -0.99 6.61
N CYS A 835 13.25 0.12 7.27
CA CYS A 835 14.57 0.72 7.40
C CYS A 835 14.79 1.32 8.79
N THR A 836 16.04 1.47 9.18
CA THR A 836 16.43 2.29 10.30
C THR A 836 17.00 3.61 9.80
N ILE A 837 16.77 4.67 10.56
CA ILE A 837 17.30 6.00 10.29
C ILE A 837 18.21 6.36 11.45
N HIS A 838 19.49 6.42 11.19
CA HIS A 838 20.48 6.90 12.13
C HIS A 838 20.88 8.31 11.74
N LEU A 839 20.52 9.27 12.58
CA LEU A 839 20.88 10.67 12.40
C LEU A 839 21.94 11.06 13.44
N ARG A 840 23.08 11.53 12.97
CA ARG A 840 24.18 11.97 13.85
C ARG A 840 24.51 13.44 13.62
N ILE A 841 24.64 14.21 14.72
CA ILE A 841 25.12 15.59 14.68
C ILE A 841 26.63 15.57 14.44
N LYS A 842 27.11 16.52 13.66
CA LYS A 842 28.53 16.73 13.40
C LYS A 842 29.29 17.00 14.71
N ASN A 843 30.30 16.17 14.99
CA ASN A 843 31.07 16.28 16.25
C ASN A 843 31.96 17.53 16.28
N PHE A 844 32.56 17.90 15.14
CA PHE A 844 33.49 19.01 15.01
C PHE A 844 33.16 19.92 13.86
N TYR A 845 32.82 21.18 14.19
CA TYR A 845 32.59 22.22 13.19
C TYR A 845 33.91 22.91 12.82
N SER A 846 34.14 23.23 11.57
CA SER A 846 35.31 23.96 11.13
C SER A 846 35.30 25.39 11.69
N PRO A 847 36.48 26.03 11.89
CA PRO A 847 36.55 27.40 12.35
C PRO A 847 35.77 28.38 11.48
N LYS A 848 35.81 28.24 10.17
CA LYS A 848 35.02 29.07 9.22
C LYS A 848 33.51 28.86 9.39
N GLU A 849 33.08 27.62 9.56
CA GLU A 849 31.69 27.27 9.78
C GLU A 849 31.17 27.88 11.10
N LYS A 850 31.97 27.78 12.18
CA LYS A 850 31.62 28.41 13.47
C LYS A 850 31.47 29.92 13.35
N ILE A 851 32.44 30.62 12.77
CA ILE A 851 32.38 32.08 12.54
C ILE A 851 31.14 32.47 11.74
N LEU A 852 30.82 31.72 10.71
CA LEU A 852 29.62 31.96 9.88
C LEU A 852 28.34 31.85 10.72
N LEU A 853 28.16 30.75 11.44
CA LEU A 853 26.92 30.45 12.15
C LEU A 853 26.75 31.39 13.37
N GLU A 854 27.81 31.64 14.12
CA GLU A 854 27.82 32.59 15.24
C GLU A 854 27.55 34.04 14.76
N GLY A 855 28.05 34.40 13.56
CA GLY A 855 27.77 35.68 12.92
C GLY A 855 26.29 35.91 12.58
N TYR A 856 25.53 34.85 12.43
CA TYR A 856 24.06 34.89 12.29
C TYR A 856 23.31 34.66 13.63
N HIS A 857 24.00 34.75 14.75
CA HIS A 857 23.45 34.61 16.11
C HIS A 857 22.86 33.19 16.39
N TYR A 858 23.47 32.16 15.80
CA TYR A 858 23.15 30.79 16.13
C TYR A 858 24.05 30.25 17.22
N ASN A 859 23.47 29.39 18.08
CA ASN A 859 24.20 28.61 19.04
C ASN A 859 24.62 27.26 18.38
N ILE A 860 25.90 26.93 18.48
CA ILE A 860 26.41 25.63 18.05
C ILE A 860 26.40 24.70 19.27
N PRO A 861 25.83 23.51 19.18
CA PRO A 861 25.81 22.58 20.31
C PRO A 861 27.25 22.20 20.70
N LYS A 862 27.52 22.21 22.00
CA LYS A 862 28.77 21.70 22.55
C LYS A 862 28.63 20.20 22.74
N ILE A 863 29.48 19.44 22.05
CA ILE A 863 29.49 17.98 22.13
C ILE A 863 30.62 17.61 23.10
N ASP A 864 30.26 17.19 24.32
CA ASP A 864 31.26 16.83 25.34
C ASP A 864 31.94 15.49 25.09
N ALA A 865 31.17 14.53 24.50
CA ALA A 865 31.69 13.22 24.10
C ALA A 865 31.39 12.99 22.62
N PRO A 866 32.37 13.15 21.72
CA PRO A 866 32.16 12.80 20.30
C PRO A 866 31.85 11.33 20.17
N GLN A 867 30.73 11.01 19.52
CA GLN A 867 30.32 9.63 19.27
C GLN A 867 30.46 9.31 17.79
N TYR A 868 30.98 8.15 17.49
CA TYR A 868 31.08 7.59 16.15
C TYR A 868 30.46 6.20 16.14
N THR A 869 29.72 5.88 15.09
CA THR A 869 28.95 4.64 14.99
C THR A 869 29.62 3.68 14.03
N LEU A 870 29.90 2.47 14.49
CA LEU A 870 30.27 1.33 13.65
C LEU A 870 28.99 0.55 13.32
N PHE A 871 28.63 0.53 12.06
CA PHE A 871 27.49 -0.21 11.56
C PHE A 871 27.90 -1.61 11.10
N HIS A 872 27.18 -2.63 11.53
CA HIS A 872 27.23 -3.96 10.94
C HIS A 872 25.94 -4.17 10.11
N TRP A 873 26.09 -4.15 8.80
CA TRP A 873 24.97 -4.25 7.87
C TRP A 873 25.30 -5.16 6.69
N ARG A 874 24.47 -6.18 6.45
CA ARG A 874 24.61 -7.12 5.32
C ARG A 874 26.04 -7.65 5.16
N LYS A 875 26.64 -8.18 6.24
CA LYS A 875 28.02 -8.72 6.31
C LYS A 875 29.14 -7.70 6.12
N ALA A 876 28.87 -6.40 6.20
CA ALA A 876 29.89 -5.36 6.11
C ALA A 876 29.90 -4.48 7.35
N TYR A 877 31.08 -4.07 7.76
CA TYR A 877 31.31 -3.12 8.85
C TYR A 877 31.76 -1.77 8.28
N PHE A 878 31.07 -0.70 8.64
CA PHE A 878 31.42 0.64 8.17
C PHE A 878 31.08 1.73 9.18
N SER A 879 31.71 2.89 9.03
CA SER A 879 31.40 4.10 9.79
C SER A 879 31.36 5.33 8.87
N VAL A 880 30.70 6.41 9.34
CA VAL A 880 30.50 7.65 8.57
C VAL A 880 31.10 8.83 9.32
N TYR A 881 31.88 9.64 8.62
CA TYR A 881 32.49 10.87 9.09
C TYR A 881 31.99 12.07 8.31
N ASN A 882 31.80 13.19 8.99
CA ASN A 882 31.25 14.41 8.41
C ASN A 882 32.33 15.49 8.30
N CYS A 883 32.89 15.67 7.10
CA CYS A 883 33.81 16.74 6.66
C CYS A 883 34.96 16.99 7.67
N PHE A 884 34.91 18.07 8.45
CA PHE A 884 35.97 18.52 9.34
C PHE A 884 36.30 17.51 10.47
N GLU A 885 35.43 16.54 10.73
CA GLU A 885 35.73 15.44 11.68
C GLU A 885 36.97 14.65 11.27
N LEU A 886 37.28 14.62 9.96
CA LEU A 886 38.50 13.99 9.44
C LEU A 886 39.81 14.67 9.87
N ALA A 887 39.76 15.91 10.33
CA ALA A 887 40.95 16.61 10.80
C ALA A 887 41.45 16.08 12.16
N ASP A 888 40.59 15.41 12.97
CA ASP A 888 40.99 14.82 14.23
C ASP A 888 41.56 13.41 14.03
N ILE A 889 42.87 13.28 14.34
CA ILE A 889 43.60 12.04 14.19
C ILE A 889 43.09 10.91 15.11
N ARG A 890 42.57 11.26 16.28
CA ARG A 890 42.05 10.29 17.25
C ARG A 890 40.79 9.64 16.71
N SER A 891 39.90 10.44 16.15
CA SER A 891 38.66 9.95 15.55
C SER A 891 38.90 9.04 14.36
N ARG A 892 39.93 9.34 13.55
CA ARG A 892 40.30 8.51 12.39
C ARG A 892 40.79 7.11 12.79
N GLY A 893 41.40 6.95 13.97
CA GLY A 893 41.96 5.68 14.47
C GLY A 893 40.95 4.76 15.16
N LEU A 894 39.72 5.23 15.45
CA LEU A 894 38.77 4.50 16.28
C LEU A 894 38.43 3.10 15.74
N PHE A 895 38.27 2.97 14.45
CA PHE A 895 37.80 1.71 13.83
C PHE A 895 38.90 0.97 13.07
N GLN A 896 40.14 1.18 13.46
CA GLN A 896 41.28 0.42 12.92
C GLN A 896 41.05 -1.08 13.12
N SER A 897 41.18 -1.86 12.07
CA SER A 897 40.93 -3.31 12.02
C SER A 897 39.51 -3.76 12.45
N LYS A 898 38.56 -2.83 12.54
CA LYS A 898 37.14 -3.11 12.85
C LYS A 898 36.22 -2.85 11.66
N ALA A 899 36.55 -1.91 10.77
CA ALA A 899 35.72 -1.52 9.64
C ALA A 899 36.28 -2.05 8.32
N ASP A 900 35.41 -2.53 7.45
CA ASP A 900 35.74 -2.91 6.08
C ASP A 900 35.96 -1.66 5.22
N PHE A 901 35.11 -0.65 5.40
CA PHE A 901 35.24 0.64 4.75
C PHE A 901 34.76 1.80 5.64
N LEU A 902 35.26 2.98 5.36
CA LEU A 902 34.83 4.21 6.02
C LEU A 902 34.34 5.22 4.99
N ILE A 903 33.30 5.98 5.36
CA ILE A 903 32.68 6.96 4.48
C ILE A 903 33.00 8.37 4.99
N ALA A 904 33.45 9.23 4.10
CA ALA A 904 33.64 10.65 4.33
C ALA A 904 32.70 11.45 3.46
N VAL A 905 31.70 12.11 4.07
CA VAL A 905 30.81 13.06 3.38
C VAL A 905 31.33 14.46 3.60
N GLU A 906 31.56 15.22 2.50
CA GLU A 906 32.29 16.48 2.57
C GLU A 906 31.60 17.59 1.77
N TYR A 907 31.75 18.83 2.28
CA TYR A 907 31.57 20.08 1.57
C TYR A 907 32.85 20.91 1.71
N ASN A 908 33.82 20.67 0.87
CA ASN A 908 35.14 21.23 1.04
C ASN A 908 35.74 21.74 -0.28
N LYS A 909 36.21 23.01 -0.25
CA LYS A 909 36.89 23.64 -1.39
C LYS A 909 38.37 23.27 -1.46
N ASP A 910 38.99 22.79 -0.37
CA ASP A 910 40.37 22.34 -0.32
C ASP A 910 40.47 20.82 -0.58
N ILE A 911 40.26 20.47 -1.84
CA ILE A 911 40.23 19.08 -2.30
C ILE A 911 41.58 18.37 -2.06
N HIS A 912 42.69 19.09 -2.25
CA HIS A 912 44.05 18.51 -2.13
C HIS A 912 44.35 18.10 -0.68
N TYR A 913 44.10 18.97 0.29
CA TYR A 913 44.32 18.68 1.71
C TYR A 913 43.52 17.46 2.17
N PHE A 914 42.24 17.41 1.85
CA PHE A 914 41.42 16.30 2.30
C PHE A 914 41.68 14.99 1.53
N SER A 915 42.09 15.07 0.27
CA SER A 915 42.57 13.88 -0.46
C SER A 915 43.82 13.29 0.18
N ASP A 916 44.77 14.14 0.60
CA ASP A 916 45.98 13.69 1.31
C ASP A 916 45.63 13.08 2.70
N VAL A 917 44.70 13.69 3.40
CA VAL A 917 44.20 13.17 4.68
C VAL A 917 43.54 11.80 4.50
N THR A 918 42.67 11.61 3.50
CA THR A 918 42.00 10.32 3.24
C THR A 918 42.98 9.27 2.72
N GLY A 919 43.97 9.64 1.91
CA GLY A 919 45.02 8.75 1.45
C GLY A 919 45.94 8.27 2.60
N SER A 920 46.26 9.14 3.54
CA SER A 920 46.98 8.77 4.78
C SER A 920 46.10 7.86 5.65
N TRP A 921 44.84 8.24 5.82
CA TRP A 921 43.91 7.50 6.63
C TRP A 921 43.73 6.05 6.15
N ALA A 922 43.56 5.82 4.84
CA ALA A 922 43.43 4.49 4.24
C ALA A 922 44.66 3.60 4.56
N ARG A 923 45.87 4.18 4.54
CA ARG A 923 47.12 3.49 4.86
C ARG A 923 47.23 3.17 6.35
N ASP A 924 46.84 4.11 7.21
CA ASP A 924 47.00 3.98 8.66
C ASP A 924 46.05 2.94 9.26
N ILE A 925 44.85 2.81 8.75
CA ILE A 925 43.81 1.90 9.29
C ILE A 925 43.60 0.62 8.48
N HIS A 926 44.21 0.49 7.31
CA HIS A 926 44.08 -0.66 6.41
C HIS A 926 42.63 -0.97 6.00
N SER A 927 41.86 0.09 5.71
CA SER A 927 40.46 -0.03 5.25
C SER A 927 40.23 0.81 4.00
N PHE A 928 39.18 0.48 3.24
CA PHE A 928 38.76 1.33 2.12
C PHE A 928 38.17 2.64 2.62
N ILE A 929 38.46 3.75 1.95
CA ILE A 929 37.88 5.06 2.22
C ILE A 929 37.04 5.48 1.04
N VAL A 930 35.76 5.74 1.29
CA VAL A 930 34.81 6.28 0.29
C VAL A 930 34.64 7.77 0.59
N GLN A 931 35.37 8.60 -0.16
CA GLN A 931 35.28 10.06 -0.03
C GLN A 931 34.30 10.63 -1.04
N VAL A 932 33.33 11.39 -0.56
CA VAL A 932 32.29 12.04 -1.38
C VAL A 932 32.26 13.51 -1.06
N ASN A 933 32.72 14.34 -1.99
CA ASN A 933 32.77 15.78 -1.88
C ASN A 933 31.84 16.43 -2.92
N THR A 934 31.34 17.61 -2.61
CA THR A 934 30.62 18.43 -3.60
C THR A 934 31.63 19.06 -4.56
N SER A 935 31.32 19.13 -5.83
CA SER A 935 32.13 19.76 -6.84
C SER A 935 31.94 21.27 -6.92
#